data_376ee694fdc335b218d43fff646d661b
#
_entry.id   376ee694fdc335b218d43fff646d661b
#
_cell.length_a   1.000
_cell.length_b   1.000
_cell.length_c   1.000
_cell.angle_alpha   90.00
_cell.angle_beta   90.00
_cell.angle_gamma   90.00
#
_symmetry.space_group_name_H-M   'P 1'
#
loop_
_entity.id
_entity.type
_entity.pdbx_description
1 polymer ?
#
loop_
_entity_poly.entity_id
_entity_poly.type
_entity_poly.pdbx_seq_one_letter_code
_entity_poly.pdbx_strand_id
1 'polypeptide(L)'
;MKTAELRQAFLEYFKQQGHTIVPSSSLVPADDPTLLFTNAGMNQFKDAFLGREERDYTRATSSQKCVRAGGKHNDLENVGYTARHHTFFEMLGNFSFGDYFKREAINFAWTFLTGKQHLNLPQEKLWVTVYAEDDEAFDIWNKEVGVPAERIIRIGDNKGGRYASDNFWQMGDTGPCGPCTEIFYDHGPDVAGGPPGSPEEDGDRYIEIWNVVFMQYNRTADGEMLNLPKPSVDTGMGLERIAAVLQGVHSNYEIDLFQDLLKAASEILGGAATTEASLRVVADHIRSCAFLIADGVMPSNEGRGFVLRRIIRRAARHGNKLGATQPFFYKLTGALVELMGEAYPQLVSSRKQIEKVLLQEEEQFAKTLDKGLRLLEQDIAELKGTEIPGETVFTLYDTYGFPVDLTNDIARERGLTLDYEGYEKAMDAQRDRARAASKFGIDYNAAGITIEGRTEFTGYDHIDGHERIRTVLVNGEEKTAEAGDECVVVLERTPFYAESGGQVGDTGLLTWSGGRFQVTDTRKEGDNHLHVGTLVEGELFPGLEVDARIDHARRERTKRNHSATHLLHAALRKVLGEHVTQKGSLVDPDKLRFDFSHFEAVTPEQLKEIERQVNEQILENTPVQVDVTDMETAKEKGAMALFGEKYGDVVRVLSMGTESYSVELCGGTHVSRTGDIGLFRVTSESGISSGVRRIEAVTGFGALEWLDATERTLRETARLVKGTRETVVDKVQQVLDRNRQLEKDVDALKAKLASSAGSDLAGNAVEVAGLKVVAAELEGADRKALMETADQLKNKLGEGVVVLATVDDGKVTLVAGVTKSATGRIKAGDLMKHLAAQVDGKGGGRPDMAQGGGNDPSKLADALAGVPAWVEQNIG
;
A
#
# COMPACT_ATOMS: atom_id res chain seq x y z
N MET A 1 31.13 -15.52 -21.74
CA MET A 1 30.43 -16.26 -20.69
C MET A 1 29.10 -15.57 -20.43
N LYS A 2 27.99 -16.31 -20.36
CA LYS A 2 26.68 -15.78 -20.05
C LYS A 2 26.55 -15.48 -18.57
N THR A 3 25.66 -14.57 -18.19
CA THR A 3 25.42 -14.18 -16.80
C THR A 3 25.03 -15.39 -15.92
N ALA A 4 24.17 -16.28 -16.42
CA ALA A 4 23.80 -17.52 -15.70
C ALA A 4 24.98 -18.49 -15.50
N GLU A 5 25.82 -18.64 -16.51
CA GLU A 5 27.04 -19.46 -16.45
C GLU A 5 28.03 -18.89 -15.42
N LEU A 6 28.18 -17.57 -15.38
CA LEU A 6 29.07 -16.89 -14.42
C LEU A 6 28.63 -17.10 -12.98
N ARG A 7 27.31 -16.97 -12.70
CA ARG A 7 26.75 -17.27 -11.38
C ARG A 7 27.12 -18.69 -10.95
N GLN A 8 26.90 -19.66 -11.80
CA GLN A 8 27.19 -21.06 -11.50
C GLN A 8 28.70 -21.30 -11.34
N ALA A 9 29.55 -20.70 -12.18
CA ALA A 9 31.00 -20.82 -12.11
C ALA A 9 31.56 -20.29 -10.78
N PHE A 10 31.02 -19.17 -10.27
CA PHE A 10 31.40 -18.63 -8.98
C PHE A 10 31.07 -19.57 -7.83
N LEU A 11 29.83 -20.04 -7.77
CA LEU A 11 29.37 -20.94 -6.72
C LEU A 11 30.16 -22.27 -6.72
N GLU A 12 30.41 -22.83 -7.89
CA GLU A 12 31.16 -24.07 -8.01
C GLU A 12 32.63 -23.91 -7.66
N TYR A 13 33.25 -22.77 -8.04
CA TYR A 13 34.63 -22.46 -7.65
C TYR A 13 34.77 -22.45 -6.12
N PHE A 14 33.92 -21.73 -5.40
CA PHE A 14 34.00 -21.66 -3.96
C PHE A 14 33.59 -22.97 -3.26
N LYS A 15 32.68 -23.74 -3.85
CA LYS A 15 32.40 -25.10 -3.37
C LYS A 15 33.64 -25.98 -3.43
N GLN A 16 34.44 -25.90 -4.49
CA GLN A 16 35.74 -26.62 -4.60
C GLN A 16 36.76 -26.13 -3.58
N GLN A 17 36.62 -24.90 -3.07
CA GLN A 17 37.42 -24.36 -1.97
C GLN A 17 36.82 -24.68 -0.56
N GLY A 18 35.86 -25.60 -0.49
CA GLY A 18 35.24 -26.07 0.75
C GLY A 18 34.13 -25.18 1.32
N HIS A 19 33.54 -24.29 0.52
CA HIS A 19 32.41 -23.49 0.93
C HIS A 19 31.08 -24.24 0.70
N THR A 20 30.17 -24.09 1.63
CA THR A 20 28.78 -24.55 1.46
C THR A 20 28.02 -23.56 0.58
N ILE A 21 27.36 -24.03 -0.49
CA ILE A 21 26.47 -23.18 -1.28
C ILE A 21 25.20 -22.95 -0.49
N VAL A 22 24.95 -21.68 -0.12
CA VAL A 22 23.77 -21.26 0.61
C VAL A 22 22.82 -20.53 -0.34
N PRO A 23 21.53 -20.89 -0.40
CA PRO A 23 20.56 -20.18 -1.22
C PRO A 23 20.46 -18.71 -0.86
N SER A 24 20.04 -17.88 -1.84
CA SER A 24 19.70 -16.48 -1.58
C SER A 24 18.60 -16.37 -0.52
N SER A 25 18.79 -15.53 0.46
CA SER A 25 17.74 -15.19 1.40
C SER A 25 16.64 -14.33 0.75
N SER A 26 15.54 -14.16 1.45
CA SER A 26 14.48 -13.22 1.05
C SER A 26 15.01 -11.79 0.97
N LEU A 27 14.44 -11.01 0.06
CA LEU A 27 14.64 -9.56 0.00
C LEU A 27 14.04 -8.82 1.21
N VAL A 28 13.17 -9.49 1.97
CA VAL A 28 12.63 -8.98 3.23
C VAL A 28 13.47 -9.52 4.38
N PRO A 29 14.34 -8.72 5.01
CA PRO A 29 15.13 -9.17 6.15
C PRO A 29 14.21 -9.60 7.31
N ALA A 30 14.42 -10.80 7.84
CA ALA A 30 13.58 -11.33 8.91
C ALA A 30 13.90 -10.67 10.26
N ASP A 31 15.18 -10.40 10.52
CA ASP A 31 15.69 -10.09 11.85
C ASP A 31 16.37 -8.72 11.96
N ASP A 32 16.26 -7.86 10.93
CA ASP A 32 16.82 -6.51 10.96
C ASP A 32 15.77 -5.43 10.65
N PRO A 33 15.16 -4.81 11.67
CA PRO A 33 14.17 -3.76 11.47
C PRO A 33 14.76 -2.45 10.92
N THR A 34 16.09 -2.31 10.89
CA THR A 34 16.75 -1.11 10.38
C THR A 34 16.89 -1.12 8.86
N LEU A 35 16.75 -2.29 8.22
CA LEU A 35 16.83 -2.48 6.78
C LEU A 35 15.44 -2.64 6.16
N LEU A 36 15.16 -1.86 5.12
CA LEU A 36 13.96 -2.06 4.31
C LEU A 36 14.06 -3.36 3.50
N PHE A 37 15.19 -3.58 2.86
CA PHE A 37 15.45 -4.73 2.01
C PHE A 37 16.84 -5.30 2.25
N THR A 38 17.02 -6.55 1.91
CA THR A 38 18.35 -7.18 1.80
C THR A 38 19.15 -6.44 0.73
N ASN A 39 20.25 -5.81 1.13
CA ASN A 39 21.07 -4.92 0.28
C ASN A 39 22.51 -5.39 0.10
N ALA A 40 22.89 -6.49 0.76
CA ALA A 40 24.22 -7.09 0.69
C ALA A 40 24.17 -8.60 0.97
N GLY A 41 25.18 -9.33 0.49
CA GLY A 41 25.28 -10.78 0.65
C GLY A 41 25.36 -11.25 2.10
N MET A 42 25.97 -10.42 2.95
CA MET A 42 26.18 -10.75 4.35
C MET A 42 24.93 -10.65 5.24
N ASN A 43 23.85 -10.02 4.77
CA ASN A 43 22.69 -9.78 5.62
C ASN A 43 22.13 -11.06 6.27
N GLN A 44 22.07 -12.16 5.53
CA GLN A 44 21.63 -13.45 6.05
C GLN A 44 22.61 -14.13 7.02
N PHE A 45 23.83 -13.62 7.14
CA PHE A 45 24.90 -14.18 7.98
C PHE A 45 25.28 -13.27 9.15
N LYS A 46 24.53 -12.19 9.38
CA LYS A 46 24.82 -11.20 10.42
C LYS A 46 25.05 -11.83 11.79
N ASP A 47 24.16 -12.71 12.20
CA ASP A 47 24.25 -13.34 13.52
C ASP A 47 25.34 -14.39 13.61
N ALA A 48 25.69 -15.05 12.51
CA ALA A 48 26.86 -15.91 12.43
C ALA A 48 28.16 -15.12 12.60
N PHE A 49 28.30 -13.94 11.98
CA PHE A 49 29.44 -13.05 12.20
C PHE A 49 29.55 -12.55 13.65
N LEU A 50 28.42 -12.29 14.29
CA LEU A 50 28.34 -11.84 15.67
C LEU A 50 28.54 -12.99 16.69
N GLY A 51 28.61 -14.25 16.23
CA GLY A 51 28.69 -15.44 17.08
C GLY A 51 27.41 -15.73 17.86
N ARG A 52 26.28 -15.20 17.40
CA ARG A 52 24.94 -15.42 17.98
C ARG A 52 24.24 -16.64 17.40
N GLU A 53 24.64 -17.04 16.19
CA GLU A 53 24.13 -18.21 15.49
C GLU A 53 25.29 -19.16 15.17
N GLU A 54 25.15 -20.43 15.55
CA GLU A 54 26.06 -21.49 15.13
C GLU A 54 25.51 -22.20 13.89
N ARG A 55 26.35 -22.36 12.88
CA ARG A 55 26.00 -23.11 11.66
C ARG A 55 26.88 -24.34 11.54
N ASP A 56 26.40 -25.34 10.82
CA ASP A 56 27.12 -26.60 10.55
C ASP A 56 28.28 -26.43 9.55
N TYR A 57 28.55 -25.20 9.13
CA TYR A 57 29.65 -24.84 8.22
C TYR A 57 30.35 -23.54 8.68
N THR A 58 31.67 -23.46 8.38
CA THR A 58 32.49 -22.29 8.66
C THR A 58 32.82 -21.46 7.42
N ARG A 59 32.41 -21.96 6.21
CA ARG A 59 32.56 -21.30 4.92
C ARG A 59 31.26 -21.37 4.15
N ALA A 60 30.85 -20.27 3.59
CA ALA A 60 29.65 -20.20 2.75
C ALA A 60 29.90 -19.45 1.44
N THR A 61 29.12 -19.75 0.42
CA THR A 61 29.06 -18.97 -0.81
C THR A 61 27.61 -18.86 -1.27
N SER A 62 27.24 -17.69 -1.81
CA SER A 62 25.89 -17.45 -2.30
C SER A 62 25.87 -16.46 -3.45
N SER A 63 24.80 -16.54 -4.26
CA SER A 63 24.37 -15.45 -5.13
C SER A 63 23.14 -14.82 -4.49
N GLN A 64 23.33 -13.72 -3.78
CA GLN A 64 22.30 -13.05 -3.00
C GLN A 64 21.54 -12.03 -3.84
N LYS A 65 20.22 -12.13 -3.89
CA LYS A 65 19.32 -11.08 -4.38
C LYS A 65 19.45 -9.84 -3.50
N CYS A 66 19.65 -8.68 -4.10
CA CYS A 66 19.76 -7.42 -3.39
C CYS A 66 18.86 -6.36 -4.01
N VAL A 67 18.27 -5.51 -3.16
CA VAL A 67 17.49 -4.35 -3.60
C VAL A 67 18.01 -3.08 -2.93
N ARG A 68 18.31 -2.07 -3.75
CA ARG A 68 18.72 -0.71 -3.34
C ARG A 68 17.79 0.33 -3.95
N ALA A 69 16.60 0.47 -3.38
CA ALA A 69 15.54 1.37 -3.89
C ALA A 69 14.87 2.19 -2.78
N GLY A 70 15.52 2.36 -1.64
CA GLY A 70 15.02 3.12 -0.50
C GLY A 70 15.88 2.98 0.74
N GLY A 71 15.68 3.86 1.72
CA GLY A 71 16.50 3.92 2.93
C GLY A 71 17.87 4.54 2.67
N LYS A 72 18.90 4.07 3.38
CA LYS A 72 20.29 4.58 3.26
C LYS A 72 20.94 4.27 1.90
N HIS A 73 20.52 3.18 1.26
CA HIS A 73 21.02 2.75 -0.05
C HIS A 73 19.89 2.88 -1.07
N ASN A 74 19.96 3.93 -1.87
CA ASN A 74 18.92 4.25 -2.85
C ASN A 74 19.54 4.61 -4.19
N ASP A 75 19.53 3.66 -5.12
CA ASP A 75 20.06 3.84 -6.48
C ASP A 75 18.98 4.22 -7.49
N LEU A 76 17.71 4.34 -7.06
CA LEU A 76 16.54 4.48 -7.94
C LEU A 76 16.68 5.64 -8.95
N GLU A 77 17.20 6.79 -8.52
CA GLU A 77 17.34 7.99 -9.36
C GLU A 77 18.41 7.84 -10.46
N ASN A 78 19.38 6.95 -10.26
CA ASN A 78 20.47 6.70 -11.19
C ASN A 78 20.13 5.63 -12.24
N VAL A 79 19.09 4.81 -11.96
CA VAL A 79 18.69 3.70 -12.83
C VAL A 79 18.21 4.19 -14.20
N GLY A 80 18.79 3.62 -15.24
CA GLY A 80 18.53 3.95 -16.65
C GLY A 80 19.42 5.05 -17.21
N TYR A 81 20.04 5.88 -16.34
CA TYR A 81 20.89 7.03 -16.74
C TYR A 81 22.38 6.77 -16.55
N THR A 82 22.76 5.85 -15.67
CA THR A 82 24.16 5.41 -15.49
C THR A 82 24.35 4.01 -16.04
N ALA A 83 25.62 3.63 -16.24
CA ALA A 83 25.97 2.31 -16.79
C ALA A 83 25.85 1.16 -15.79
N ARG A 84 25.86 1.45 -14.47
CA ARG A 84 26.17 0.48 -13.42
C ARG A 84 25.19 0.40 -12.25
N HIS A 85 24.17 1.30 -12.16
CA HIS A 85 23.23 1.31 -11.04
C HIS A 85 21.92 0.61 -11.37
N HIS A 86 21.48 -0.21 -10.42
CA HIS A 86 20.26 -1.02 -10.53
C HIS A 86 19.46 -0.97 -9.24
N THR A 87 18.13 -1.07 -9.34
CA THR A 87 17.30 -1.27 -8.15
C THR A 87 17.42 -2.69 -7.61
N PHE A 88 17.59 -3.66 -8.49
CA PHE A 88 17.84 -5.06 -8.16
C PHE A 88 19.13 -5.53 -8.82
N PHE A 89 19.97 -6.23 -8.07
CA PHE A 89 21.17 -6.88 -8.60
C PHE A 89 21.47 -8.14 -7.80
N GLU A 90 22.34 -8.97 -8.38
CA GLU A 90 22.82 -10.16 -7.69
C GLU A 90 24.22 -9.92 -7.16
N MET A 91 24.42 -10.19 -5.87
CA MET A 91 25.72 -10.10 -5.21
C MET A 91 26.27 -11.50 -4.98
N LEU A 92 27.34 -11.82 -5.68
CA LEU A 92 28.10 -13.04 -5.50
C LEU A 92 29.02 -12.85 -4.28
N GLY A 93 28.93 -13.74 -3.30
CA GLY A 93 29.68 -13.63 -2.07
C GLY A 93 30.29 -14.94 -1.62
N ASN A 94 31.48 -14.85 -1.04
CA ASN A 94 32.09 -15.92 -0.26
C ASN A 94 32.38 -15.42 1.14
N PHE A 95 32.13 -16.26 2.13
CA PHE A 95 32.10 -15.91 3.55
C PHE A 95 32.93 -16.88 4.35
N SER A 96 33.63 -16.35 5.36
CA SER A 96 34.39 -17.13 6.35
C SER A 96 33.97 -16.72 7.74
N PHE A 97 33.52 -17.65 8.55
CA PHE A 97 33.12 -17.45 9.93
C PHE A 97 34.24 -17.89 10.88
N GLY A 98 35.41 -17.20 10.80
CA GLY A 98 36.59 -17.48 11.59
C GLY A 98 37.41 -18.71 11.14
N ASP A 99 37.31 -19.14 9.88
CA ASP A 99 38.03 -20.23 9.29
C ASP A 99 39.30 -19.73 8.55
N TYR A 100 39.12 -18.82 7.59
CA TYR A 100 40.20 -18.14 6.89
C TYR A 100 40.03 -16.62 6.97
N PHE A 101 41.11 -15.88 6.63
CA PHE A 101 41.10 -14.43 6.71
C PHE A 101 41.77 -13.80 5.47
N LYS A 102 42.48 -12.68 5.61
CA LYS A 102 42.92 -11.83 4.50
C LYS A 102 43.67 -12.57 3.39
N ARG A 103 44.66 -13.40 3.76
CA ARG A 103 45.56 -14.06 2.80
C ARG A 103 44.79 -14.99 1.85
N GLU A 104 43.97 -15.88 2.42
CA GLU A 104 43.17 -16.81 1.62
C GLU A 104 42.10 -16.08 0.83
N ALA A 105 41.42 -15.10 1.43
CA ALA A 105 40.37 -14.32 0.76
C ALA A 105 40.88 -13.61 -0.50
N ILE A 106 42.01 -12.94 -0.38
CA ILE A 106 42.67 -12.23 -1.49
C ILE A 106 43.12 -13.24 -2.56
N ASN A 107 43.74 -14.36 -2.16
CA ASN A 107 44.20 -15.37 -3.09
C ASN A 107 43.04 -16.07 -3.82
N PHE A 108 41.89 -16.34 -3.16
CA PHE A 108 40.73 -16.89 -3.80
C PHE A 108 40.14 -15.88 -4.85
N ALA A 109 40.01 -14.62 -4.47
CA ALA A 109 39.51 -13.61 -5.39
C ALA A 109 40.43 -13.45 -6.62
N TRP A 110 41.74 -13.33 -6.40
CA TRP A 110 42.70 -13.17 -7.50
C TRP A 110 42.75 -14.39 -8.41
N THR A 111 42.74 -15.59 -7.84
CA THR A 111 42.77 -16.85 -8.59
C THR A 111 41.49 -16.99 -9.44
N PHE A 112 40.34 -16.66 -8.88
CA PHE A 112 39.07 -16.70 -9.65
C PHE A 112 39.09 -15.71 -10.81
N LEU A 113 39.53 -14.48 -10.59
CA LEU A 113 39.54 -13.44 -11.62
C LEU A 113 40.56 -13.72 -12.71
N THR A 114 41.80 -14.13 -12.37
CA THR A 114 42.94 -14.18 -13.31
C THR A 114 43.31 -15.58 -13.79
N GLY A 115 42.80 -16.61 -13.09
CA GLY A 115 43.11 -18.01 -13.41
C GLY A 115 42.61 -18.42 -14.81
N LYS A 116 43.45 -19.06 -15.60
CA LYS A 116 43.15 -19.52 -16.96
C LYS A 116 41.96 -20.49 -17.03
N GLN A 117 41.68 -21.18 -15.94
CA GLN A 117 40.55 -22.13 -15.82
C GLN A 117 39.27 -21.46 -15.32
N HIS A 118 39.35 -20.19 -14.93
CA HIS A 118 38.25 -19.41 -14.37
C HIS A 118 37.92 -18.22 -15.28
N LEU A 119 37.99 -16.99 -14.81
CA LEU A 119 37.57 -15.84 -15.59
C LEU A 119 38.66 -15.33 -16.56
N ASN A 120 39.93 -15.69 -16.32
CA ASN A 120 41.10 -15.36 -17.14
C ASN A 120 41.19 -13.88 -17.56
N LEU A 121 40.90 -12.98 -16.59
CA LEU A 121 41.04 -11.55 -16.81
C LEU A 121 42.49 -11.12 -16.91
N PRO A 122 42.85 -10.14 -17.76
CA PRO A 122 44.22 -9.63 -17.89
C PRO A 122 44.62 -8.93 -16.58
N GLN A 123 45.65 -9.41 -15.95
CA GLN A 123 46.17 -8.89 -14.65
C GLN A 123 46.57 -7.40 -14.72
N GLU A 124 47.04 -6.95 -15.88
CA GLU A 124 47.42 -5.56 -16.11
C GLU A 124 46.23 -4.58 -16.10
N LYS A 125 45.01 -5.07 -16.26
CA LYS A 125 43.80 -4.26 -16.17
C LYS A 125 43.22 -4.19 -14.75
N LEU A 126 43.76 -4.95 -13.81
CA LEU A 126 43.23 -4.98 -12.46
C LEU A 126 44.01 -4.02 -11.54
N TRP A 127 43.24 -3.21 -10.83
CA TRP A 127 43.70 -2.30 -9.77
C TRP A 127 43.05 -2.72 -8.47
N VAL A 128 43.73 -2.46 -7.35
CA VAL A 128 43.18 -2.77 -6.03
C VAL A 128 43.32 -1.58 -5.10
N THR A 129 42.36 -1.45 -4.19
CA THR A 129 42.44 -0.49 -3.08
C THR A 129 42.60 -1.25 -1.77
N VAL A 130 43.21 -0.62 -0.79
CA VAL A 130 43.29 -1.11 0.60
C VAL A 130 43.02 0.04 1.56
N TYR A 131 42.46 -0.25 2.73
CA TYR A 131 42.42 0.75 3.78
C TYR A 131 43.83 1.23 4.16
N ALA A 132 44.02 2.53 4.30
CA ALA A 132 45.38 3.11 4.40
C ALA A 132 46.24 2.52 5.52
N GLU A 133 45.62 2.09 6.61
CA GLU A 133 46.31 1.49 7.76
C GLU A 133 46.41 -0.05 7.67
N ASP A 134 45.89 -0.68 6.62
CA ASP A 134 45.96 -2.14 6.44
C ASP A 134 47.20 -2.56 5.66
N ASP A 135 48.35 -2.52 6.35
CA ASP A 135 49.63 -2.93 5.78
C ASP A 135 49.67 -4.41 5.44
N GLU A 136 48.93 -5.26 6.16
CA GLU A 136 48.85 -6.69 5.89
C GLU A 136 48.19 -6.97 4.53
N ALA A 137 47.07 -6.35 4.25
CA ALA A 137 46.41 -6.49 2.94
C ALA A 137 47.29 -5.96 1.81
N PHE A 138 47.95 -4.80 2.02
CA PHE A 138 48.90 -4.25 1.05
C PHE A 138 50.05 -5.21 0.75
N ASP A 139 50.64 -5.79 1.79
CA ASP A 139 51.75 -6.71 1.65
C ASP A 139 51.35 -8.01 0.95
N ILE A 140 50.19 -8.54 1.22
CA ILE A 140 49.66 -9.74 0.52
C ILE A 140 49.48 -9.42 -0.98
N TRP A 141 48.86 -8.30 -1.34
CA TRP A 141 48.71 -7.91 -2.73
C TRP A 141 50.06 -7.71 -3.44
N ASN A 142 51.00 -6.99 -2.82
CA ASN A 142 52.28 -6.64 -3.45
C ASN A 142 53.27 -7.77 -3.46
N LYS A 143 53.48 -8.42 -2.31
CA LYS A 143 54.60 -9.38 -2.13
C LYS A 143 54.19 -10.81 -2.46
N GLU A 144 52.93 -11.20 -2.22
CA GLU A 144 52.52 -12.60 -2.41
C GLU A 144 51.79 -12.75 -3.74
N VAL A 145 50.85 -11.89 -4.04
CA VAL A 145 50.05 -11.90 -5.30
C VAL A 145 50.85 -11.30 -6.46
N GLY A 146 51.73 -10.33 -6.17
CA GLY A 146 52.60 -9.71 -7.17
C GLY A 146 51.97 -8.54 -7.93
N VAL A 147 50.93 -7.92 -7.38
CA VAL A 147 50.37 -6.68 -7.94
C VAL A 147 51.37 -5.54 -7.77
N PRO A 148 51.71 -4.80 -8.83
CA PRO A 148 52.63 -3.66 -8.72
C PRO A 148 52.12 -2.62 -7.73
N ALA A 149 53.03 -2.03 -6.92
CA ALA A 149 52.67 -1.11 -5.86
C ALA A 149 51.89 0.12 -6.37
N GLU A 150 52.16 0.58 -7.60
CA GLU A 150 51.45 1.68 -8.25
C GLU A 150 49.98 1.37 -8.60
N ARG A 151 49.57 0.13 -8.58
CA ARG A 151 48.20 -0.31 -8.77
C ARG A 151 47.47 -0.73 -7.50
N ILE A 152 48.13 -0.52 -6.33
CA ILE A 152 47.55 -0.73 -5.00
C ILE A 152 47.37 0.62 -4.34
N ILE A 153 46.15 1.11 -4.34
CA ILE A 153 45.84 2.45 -3.85
C ILE A 153 45.39 2.38 -2.39
N ARG A 154 46.04 3.17 -1.54
CA ARG A 154 45.68 3.31 -0.13
C ARG A 154 44.64 4.41 0.06
N ILE A 155 43.45 4.03 0.56
CA ILE A 155 42.37 4.95 0.87
C ILE A 155 42.20 5.10 2.37
N GLY A 156 42.37 6.32 2.90
CA GLY A 156 42.19 6.63 4.31
C GLY A 156 40.78 7.03 4.69
N ASP A 157 40.63 7.70 5.83
CA ASP A 157 39.35 8.22 6.33
C ASP A 157 38.90 9.45 5.49
N ASN A 158 38.34 9.20 4.33
CA ASN A 158 37.98 10.24 3.34
C ASN A 158 36.53 10.74 3.44
N LYS A 159 35.74 10.23 4.41
CA LYS A 159 34.31 10.60 4.61
C LYS A 159 34.05 11.34 5.92
N GLY A 160 35.05 12.02 6.45
CA GLY A 160 34.90 13.00 7.54
C GLY A 160 34.87 12.46 8.96
N GLY A 161 35.35 11.26 9.21
CA GLY A 161 35.49 10.68 10.56
C GLY A 161 36.36 9.44 10.60
N ARG A 162 36.74 9.01 11.81
CA ARG A 162 37.51 7.78 12.00
C ARG A 162 36.70 6.58 11.51
N TYR A 163 37.35 5.73 10.70
CA TYR A 163 36.69 4.60 10.01
C TYR A 163 35.60 4.99 9.01
N ALA A 164 35.43 6.27 8.67
CA ALA A 164 34.56 6.73 7.62
C ALA A 164 35.35 6.79 6.29
N SER A 165 35.46 5.66 5.62
CA SER A 165 36.31 5.46 4.44
C SER A 165 35.58 4.58 3.40
N ASP A 166 35.94 4.75 2.12
CA ASP A 166 35.49 3.83 1.07
C ASP A 166 36.04 2.43 1.31
N ASN A 167 37.26 2.33 1.86
CA ASN A 167 37.91 1.05 2.21
C ASN A 167 37.71 0.62 3.66
N PHE A 168 36.67 1.13 4.35
CA PHE A 168 36.21 0.60 5.63
C PHE A 168 34.70 0.34 5.57
N TRP A 169 34.34 -0.91 5.37
CA TRP A 169 32.96 -1.29 5.16
C TRP A 169 32.16 -1.38 6.47
N GLN A 170 30.91 -0.90 6.43
CA GLN A 170 29.96 -0.94 7.54
C GLN A 170 28.57 -1.30 7.02
N MET A 171 27.89 -2.22 7.68
CA MET A 171 26.53 -2.60 7.30
C MET A 171 25.50 -1.47 7.51
N GLY A 172 25.69 -0.71 8.58
CA GLY A 172 24.82 0.38 8.99
C GLY A 172 25.46 1.19 10.11
N ASP A 173 24.62 1.82 10.95
CA ASP A 173 25.13 2.55 12.13
C ASP A 173 25.67 1.61 13.20
N THR A 174 25.23 0.35 13.19
CA THR A 174 25.63 -0.71 14.12
C THR A 174 25.84 -2.03 13.36
N GLY A 175 26.62 -2.93 13.95
CA GLY A 175 26.83 -4.27 13.42
C GLY A 175 28.26 -4.56 12.96
N PRO A 176 28.47 -5.71 12.31
CA PRO A 176 29.79 -6.11 11.84
C PRO A 176 30.39 -5.10 10.86
N CYS A 177 31.69 -4.84 11.00
CA CYS A 177 32.39 -3.91 10.12
C CYS A 177 33.90 -4.21 10.13
N GLY A 178 34.62 -3.63 9.18
CA GLY A 178 36.08 -3.77 9.11
C GLY A 178 36.69 -3.16 7.85
N PRO A 179 38.02 -3.11 7.75
CA PRO A 179 38.71 -2.66 6.56
C PRO A 179 38.40 -3.60 5.40
N CYS A 180 38.41 -3.05 4.19
CA CYS A 180 38.16 -3.82 2.98
C CYS A 180 39.24 -3.52 1.91
N THR A 181 39.32 -4.42 0.95
CA THR A 181 40.06 -4.25 -0.28
C THR A 181 39.11 -4.41 -1.45
N GLU A 182 39.15 -3.47 -2.36
CA GLU A 182 38.29 -3.50 -3.55
C GLU A 182 39.15 -3.77 -4.79
N ILE A 183 38.60 -4.53 -5.72
CA ILE A 183 39.22 -4.86 -6.99
C ILE A 183 38.47 -4.12 -8.10
N PHE A 184 39.22 -3.35 -8.89
CA PHE A 184 38.73 -2.55 -9.99
C PHE A 184 39.22 -3.09 -11.32
N TYR A 185 38.42 -2.93 -12.38
CA TYR A 185 38.79 -3.24 -13.74
C TYR A 185 38.93 -1.96 -14.57
N ASP A 186 40.08 -1.78 -15.23
CA ASP A 186 40.34 -0.70 -16.18
C ASP A 186 39.80 -1.03 -17.56
N HIS A 187 38.74 -0.39 -17.98
CA HIS A 187 38.18 -0.53 -19.33
C HIS A 187 39.07 0.04 -20.43
N GLY A 188 40.06 0.84 -20.06
CA GLY A 188 41.04 1.44 -20.98
C GLY A 188 40.79 2.92 -21.24
N PRO A 189 41.73 3.55 -21.97
CA PRO A 189 41.78 5.00 -22.12
C PRO A 189 40.63 5.60 -22.97
N ASP A 190 39.87 4.79 -23.68
CA ASP A 190 38.74 5.24 -24.49
C ASP A 190 37.49 5.52 -23.63
N VAL A 191 37.49 5.10 -22.34
CA VAL A 191 36.43 5.36 -21.38
C VAL A 191 36.86 6.44 -20.41
N ALA A 192 35.99 7.41 -20.17
CA ALA A 192 36.27 8.52 -19.26
C ALA A 192 36.32 8.06 -17.81
N GLY A 193 37.30 8.57 -17.05
CA GLY A 193 37.46 8.31 -15.62
C GLY A 193 38.92 8.14 -15.25
N GLY A 194 39.22 8.31 -13.96
CA GLY A 194 40.55 8.11 -13.36
C GLY A 194 40.60 6.91 -12.43
N PRO A 195 41.82 6.49 -12.00
CA PRO A 195 41.98 5.39 -11.05
C PRO A 195 41.35 5.72 -9.69
N PRO A 196 41.04 4.73 -8.86
CA PRO A 196 40.53 4.94 -7.51
C PRO A 196 41.39 5.90 -6.71
N GLY A 197 40.75 6.81 -5.94
CA GLY A 197 41.43 7.86 -5.17
C GLY A 197 41.85 9.09 -5.99
N SER A 198 41.56 9.14 -7.29
CA SER A 198 41.77 10.32 -8.14
C SER A 198 40.53 11.24 -8.20
N PRO A 199 40.67 12.51 -8.60
CA PRO A 199 39.52 13.41 -8.77
C PRO A 199 38.49 12.94 -9.79
N GLU A 200 38.86 12.09 -10.72
CA GLU A 200 38.03 11.53 -11.79
C GLU A 200 37.58 10.09 -11.52
N GLU A 201 37.66 9.61 -10.29
CA GLU A 201 37.29 8.22 -9.90
C GLU A 201 35.81 7.86 -10.15
N ASP A 202 34.92 8.85 -10.15
CA ASP A 202 33.49 8.66 -10.42
C ASP A 202 33.17 8.27 -11.88
N GLY A 203 34.16 8.30 -12.77
CA GLY A 203 34.00 7.91 -14.18
C GLY A 203 33.78 6.40 -14.35
N ASP A 204 33.41 6.01 -15.57
CA ASP A 204 33.08 4.61 -15.91
C ASP A 204 34.30 3.78 -16.36
N ARG A 205 35.52 4.34 -16.35
CA ARG A 205 36.74 3.65 -16.76
C ARG A 205 37.17 2.57 -15.78
N TYR A 206 37.32 2.95 -14.50
CA TYR A 206 37.72 2.03 -13.43
C TYR A 206 36.49 1.61 -12.64
N ILE A 207 36.01 0.41 -12.91
CA ILE A 207 34.81 -0.10 -12.28
C ILE A 207 35.17 -1.07 -11.17
N GLU A 208 34.71 -0.79 -9.94
CA GLU A 208 34.75 -1.75 -8.85
C GLU A 208 33.96 -2.99 -9.24
N ILE A 209 34.63 -4.13 -9.28
CA ILE A 209 34.03 -5.43 -9.61
C ILE A 209 33.85 -6.34 -8.40
N TRP A 210 34.69 -6.18 -7.37
CA TRP A 210 34.63 -7.01 -6.17
C TRP A 210 35.11 -6.25 -4.92
N ASN A 211 34.35 -6.31 -3.85
CA ASN A 211 34.74 -5.83 -2.53
C ASN A 211 35.00 -7.04 -1.60
N VAL A 212 36.16 -7.09 -0.96
CA VAL A 212 36.56 -8.11 -0.01
C VAL A 212 36.73 -7.48 1.36
N VAL A 213 35.85 -7.78 2.28
CA VAL A 213 35.75 -7.16 3.60
C VAL A 213 36.33 -8.06 4.66
N PHE A 214 37.20 -7.51 5.47
CA PHE A 214 37.86 -8.19 6.61
C PHE A 214 37.10 -7.79 7.88
N MET A 215 36.07 -8.53 8.21
CA MET A 215 35.21 -8.28 9.38
C MET A 215 35.99 -8.52 10.66
N GLN A 216 36.29 -7.45 11.37
CA GLN A 216 37.09 -7.49 12.61
C GLN A 216 36.30 -6.96 13.79
N TYR A 217 35.35 -6.04 13.57
CA TYR A 217 34.71 -5.29 14.62
C TYR A 217 33.16 -5.41 14.54
N ASN A 218 32.54 -5.22 15.69
CA ASN A 218 31.12 -4.97 15.84
C ASN A 218 30.95 -3.53 16.36
N ARG A 219 30.32 -2.67 15.58
CA ARG A 219 30.01 -1.30 15.99
C ARG A 219 28.73 -1.27 16.81
N THR A 220 28.81 -0.75 18.03
CA THR A 220 27.65 -0.59 18.93
C THR A 220 26.85 0.67 18.61
N ALA A 221 25.67 0.82 19.21
CA ALA A 221 24.82 2.01 19.06
C ALA A 221 25.51 3.30 19.55
N ASP A 222 26.42 3.19 20.52
CA ASP A 222 27.22 4.30 21.06
C ASP A 222 28.47 4.60 20.21
N GLY A 223 28.65 3.85 19.12
CA GLY A 223 29.78 4.01 18.20
C GLY A 223 31.08 3.32 18.62
N GLU A 224 31.06 2.53 19.70
CA GLU A 224 32.20 1.76 20.16
C GLU A 224 32.52 0.59 19.21
N MET A 225 33.79 0.32 18.97
CA MET A 225 34.27 -0.72 18.08
C MET A 225 34.74 -1.93 18.91
N LEU A 226 33.85 -2.90 19.10
CA LEU A 226 34.19 -4.14 19.80
C LEU A 226 34.74 -5.17 18.80
N ASN A 227 35.74 -5.94 19.21
CA ASN A 227 36.25 -7.03 18.39
C ASN A 227 35.16 -8.10 18.20
N LEU A 228 35.02 -8.62 16.99
CA LEU A 228 34.22 -9.83 16.74
C LEU A 228 34.82 -11.04 17.47
N PRO A 229 34.01 -12.05 17.81
CA PRO A 229 34.48 -13.29 18.43
C PRO A 229 35.61 -13.96 17.63
N LYS A 230 35.53 -13.89 16.31
CA LYS A 230 36.54 -14.38 15.36
C LYS A 230 36.66 -13.44 14.18
N PRO A 231 37.90 -13.15 13.69
CA PRO A 231 38.09 -12.46 12.42
C PRO A 231 37.40 -13.25 11.30
N SER A 232 36.63 -12.57 10.49
CA SER A 232 35.75 -13.16 9.50
C SER A 232 35.87 -12.48 8.14
N VAL A 233 35.39 -13.12 7.08
CA VAL A 233 35.45 -12.55 5.73
C VAL A 233 34.03 -12.48 5.16
N ASP A 234 33.71 -11.31 4.63
CA ASP A 234 32.55 -11.05 3.79
C ASP A 234 33.02 -10.54 2.43
N THR A 235 32.45 -11.01 1.35
CA THR A 235 32.77 -10.46 0.03
C THR A 235 31.50 -10.19 -0.79
N GLY A 236 31.61 -9.21 -1.68
CA GLY A 236 30.53 -8.86 -2.61
C GLY A 236 31.05 -8.52 -4.00
N MET A 237 30.74 -9.37 -4.97
CA MET A 237 30.98 -9.13 -6.39
C MET A 237 29.66 -8.96 -7.12
N GLY A 238 29.43 -7.79 -7.74
CA GLY A 238 28.23 -7.55 -8.53
C GLY A 238 28.20 -8.42 -9.80
N LEU A 239 27.25 -9.34 -9.87
CA LEU A 239 27.13 -10.25 -11.02
C LEU A 239 27.03 -9.51 -12.35
N GLU A 240 26.23 -8.46 -12.39
CA GLU A 240 26.00 -7.65 -13.60
C GLU A 240 27.28 -6.91 -14.01
N ARG A 241 28.06 -6.40 -13.05
CA ARG A 241 29.33 -5.70 -13.33
C ARG A 241 30.39 -6.62 -13.91
N ILE A 242 30.61 -7.77 -13.28
CA ILE A 242 31.61 -8.72 -13.78
C ILE A 242 31.16 -9.36 -15.09
N ALA A 243 29.85 -9.56 -15.30
CA ALA A 243 29.33 -10.02 -16.59
C ALA A 243 29.62 -9.01 -17.71
N ALA A 244 29.49 -7.71 -17.47
CA ALA A 244 29.84 -6.68 -18.44
C ALA A 244 31.32 -6.73 -18.84
N VAL A 245 32.21 -6.85 -17.85
CA VAL A 245 33.65 -7.01 -18.10
C VAL A 245 33.94 -8.24 -18.98
N LEU A 246 33.35 -9.39 -18.65
CA LEU A 246 33.59 -10.65 -19.39
C LEU A 246 32.98 -10.67 -20.80
N GLN A 247 31.90 -9.95 -20.99
CA GLN A 247 31.24 -9.80 -22.28
C GLN A 247 31.84 -8.66 -23.12
N GLY A 248 32.81 -7.93 -22.59
CA GLY A 248 33.55 -6.87 -23.28
C GLY A 248 32.69 -5.63 -23.57
N VAL A 249 31.71 -5.34 -22.69
CA VAL A 249 30.83 -4.18 -22.78
C VAL A 249 31.04 -3.22 -21.62
N HIS A 250 30.61 -1.96 -21.78
CA HIS A 250 30.87 -0.92 -20.79
C HIS A 250 29.67 -0.60 -19.90
N SER A 251 28.51 -1.10 -20.26
CA SER A 251 27.27 -0.90 -19.49
C SER A 251 26.68 -2.25 -19.09
N ASN A 252 26.21 -2.35 -17.86
CA ASN A 252 25.47 -3.51 -17.38
C ASN A 252 24.21 -3.78 -18.22
N TYR A 253 23.62 -2.74 -18.84
CA TYR A 253 22.47 -2.90 -19.74
C TYR A 253 22.83 -3.58 -21.09
N GLU A 254 24.12 -3.76 -21.39
CA GLU A 254 24.59 -4.40 -22.61
C GLU A 254 24.91 -5.90 -22.41
N ILE A 255 24.82 -6.43 -21.17
CA ILE A 255 25.00 -7.87 -20.93
C ILE A 255 23.80 -8.68 -21.47
N ASP A 256 24.03 -9.95 -21.71
CA ASP A 256 23.05 -10.89 -22.26
C ASP A 256 21.69 -10.82 -21.55
N LEU A 257 21.69 -10.89 -20.20
CA LEU A 257 20.48 -10.82 -19.37
C LEU A 257 19.65 -9.55 -19.64
N PHE A 258 20.29 -8.38 -19.66
CA PHE A 258 19.59 -7.13 -19.90
C PHE A 258 19.21 -6.97 -21.39
N GLN A 259 20.03 -7.44 -22.34
CA GLN A 259 19.69 -7.37 -23.76
C GLN A 259 18.44 -8.19 -24.09
N ASP A 260 18.28 -9.36 -23.48
CA ASP A 260 17.07 -10.17 -23.65
C ASP A 260 15.84 -9.51 -23.01
N LEU A 261 15.96 -8.90 -21.81
CA LEU A 261 14.88 -8.13 -21.20
C LEU A 261 14.52 -6.87 -21.98
N LEU A 262 15.50 -6.13 -22.45
CA LEU A 262 15.30 -4.93 -23.28
C LEU A 262 14.61 -5.27 -24.59
N LYS A 263 14.98 -6.39 -25.23
CA LYS A 263 14.31 -6.88 -26.42
C LYS A 263 12.86 -7.23 -26.17
N ALA A 264 12.57 -7.97 -25.09
CA ALA A 264 11.20 -8.31 -24.70
C ALA A 264 10.37 -7.06 -24.39
N ALA A 265 10.96 -6.08 -23.68
CA ALA A 265 10.31 -4.81 -23.40
C ALA A 265 10.06 -3.98 -24.67
N SER A 266 11.02 -3.95 -25.60
CA SER A 266 10.88 -3.29 -26.89
C SER A 266 9.73 -3.89 -27.71
N GLU A 267 9.65 -5.21 -27.80
CA GLU A 267 8.56 -5.91 -28.51
C GLU A 267 7.18 -5.58 -27.93
N ILE A 268 7.05 -5.57 -26.61
CA ILE A 268 5.81 -5.23 -25.93
C ILE A 268 5.41 -3.76 -26.15
N LEU A 269 6.40 -2.87 -26.25
CA LEU A 269 6.22 -1.41 -26.40
C LEU A 269 6.28 -0.94 -27.86
N GLY A 270 6.07 -1.84 -28.83
CA GLY A 270 5.91 -1.47 -30.24
C GLY A 270 7.20 -1.12 -30.98
N GLY A 271 8.36 -1.61 -30.51
CA GLY A 271 9.65 -1.48 -31.19
C GLY A 271 10.50 -0.29 -30.73
N ALA A 272 10.37 0.16 -29.49
CA ALA A 272 11.22 1.18 -28.89
C ALA A 272 12.71 0.76 -28.94
N ALA A 273 13.62 1.71 -29.20
CA ALA A 273 15.04 1.41 -29.31
C ALA A 273 15.62 0.91 -27.97
N THR A 274 16.39 -0.18 -27.98
CA THR A 274 16.98 -0.77 -26.78
C THR A 274 17.98 0.15 -26.07
N THR A 275 18.40 1.22 -26.72
CA THR A 275 19.28 2.26 -26.18
C THR A 275 18.53 3.33 -25.38
N GLU A 276 17.20 3.37 -25.46
CA GLU A 276 16.38 4.32 -24.72
C GLU A 276 16.50 4.17 -23.21
N ALA A 277 16.80 5.26 -22.50
CA ALA A 277 16.90 5.27 -21.04
C ALA A 277 15.61 4.77 -20.38
N SER A 278 14.46 5.16 -20.91
CA SER A 278 13.15 4.69 -20.41
C SER A 278 12.98 3.18 -20.52
N LEU A 279 13.52 2.55 -21.56
CA LEU A 279 13.45 1.10 -21.71
C LEU A 279 14.37 0.38 -20.72
N ARG A 280 15.54 0.97 -20.42
CA ARG A 280 16.46 0.47 -19.39
C ARG A 280 15.81 0.50 -18.01
N VAL A 281 15.08 1.58 -17.69
CA VAL A 281 14.30 1.67 -16.44
C VAL A 281 13.27 0.54 -16.33
N VAL A 282 12.54 0.29 -17.40
CA VAL A 282 11.52 -0.78 -17.44
C VAL A 282 12.17 -2.15 -17.25
N ALA A 283 13.29 -2.43 -17.91
CA ALA A 283 14.01 -3.70 -17.81
C ALA A 283 14.64 -3.92 -16.42
N ASP A 284 15.13 -2.87 -15.76
CA ASP A 284 15.61 -2.94 -14.39
C ASP A 284 14.45 -3.22 -13.42
N HIS A 285 13.38 -2.43 -13.53
CA HIS A 285 12.28 -2.43 -12.58
C HIS A 285 11.46 -3.71 -12.57
N ILE A 286 11.37 -4.44 -13.69
CA ILE A 286 10.68 -5.73 -13.69
C ILE A 286 11.38 -6.74 -12.80
N ARG A 287 12.71 -6.70 -12.69
CA ARG A 287 13.48 -7.58 -11.81
C ARG A 287 13.14 -7.27 -10.36
N SER A 288 13.29 -6.03 -9.92
CA SER A 288 13.01 -5.64 -8.53
C SER A 288 11.55 -5.90 -8.13
N CYS A 289 10.59 -5.52 -8.97
CA CYS A 289 9.17 -5.71 -8.67
C CYS A 289 8.80 -7.18 -8.58
N ALA A 290 9.23 -8.00 -9.52
CA ALA A 290 8.88 -9.41 -9.54
C ALA A 290 9.47 -10.16 -8.33
N PHE A 291 10.73 -9.92 -7.99
CA PHE A 291 11.35 -10.55 -6.83
C PHE A 291 10.78 -10.06 -5.50
N LEU A 292 10.46 -8.78 -5.37
CA LEU A 292 9.79 -8.26 -4.17
C LEU A 292 8.42 -8.89 -3.97
N ILE A 293 7.63 -9.03 -5.04
CA ILE A 293 6.31 -9.67 -4.98
C ILE A 293 6.45 -11.17 -4.66
N ALA A 294 7.41 -11.85 -5.28
CA ALA A 294 7.69 -13.26 -4.98
C ALA A 294 8.10 -13.49 -3.53
N ASP A 295 8.79 -12.53 -2.92
CA ASP A 295 9.18 -12.53 -1.51
C ASP A 295 8.09 -11.94 -0.58
N GLY A 296 6.84 -11.75 -1.08
CA GLY A 296 5.66 -11.41 -0.27
C GLY A 296 5.39 -9.91 -0.08
N VAL A 297 6.15 -9.03 -0.73
CA VAL A 297 5.88 -7.58 -0.66
C VAL A 297 4.72 -7.23 -1.58
N MET A 298 3.73 -6.52 -1.03
CA MET A 298 2.58 -6.01 -1.79
C MET A 298 2.59 -4.48 -1.85
N PRO A 299 2.13 -3.87 -2.96
CA PRO A 299 2.03 -2.42 -3.06
C PRO A 299 1.16 -1.84 -1.94
N SER A 300 1.68 -0.85 -1.22
CA SER A 300 0.98 -0.18 -0.13
C SER A 300 1.35 1.31 -0.06
N ASN A 301 0.77 2.05 0.92
CA ASN A 301 1.04 3.48 1.09
C ASN A 301 2.26 3.78 1.97
N GLU A 302 2.85 2.77 2.59
CA GLU A 302 3.96 2.94 3.53
C GLU A 302 4.92 1.75 3.53
N GLY A 303 6.08 1.94 4.09
CA GLY A 303 7.09 0.91 4.26
C GLY A 303 7.57 0.28 2.93
N ARG A 304 7.83 -1.02 2.96
CA ARG A 304 8.32 -1.79 1.79
C ARG A 304 7.36 -1.76 0.61
N GLY A 305 6.06 -1.82 0.88
CA GLY A 305 5.04 -1.79 -0.16
C GLY A 305 4.94 -0.44 -0.88
N PHE A 306 5.24 0.66 -0.20
CA PHE A 306 5.35 1.98 -0.81
C PHE A 306 6.51 2.03 -1.81
N VAL A 307 7.67 1.48 -1.44
CA VAL A 307 8.82 1.42 -2.35
C VAL A 307 8.49 0.58 -3.59
N LEU A 308 7.90 -0.60 -3.42
CA LEU A 308 7.46 -1.43 -4.54
C LEU A 308 6.48 -0.66 -5.45
N ARG A 309 5.47 -0.01 -4.89
CA ARG A 309 4.53 0.83 -5.65
C ARG A 309 5.23 1.92 -6.43
N ARG A 310 6.19 2.59 -5.81
CA ARG A 310 6.99 3.65 -6.44
C ARG A 310 7.73 3.13 -7.68
N ILE A 311 8.35 1.96 -7.57
CA ILE A 311 9.08 1.34 -8.69
C ILE A 311 8.11 0.96 -9.82
N ILE A 312 6.96 0.34 -9.51
CA ILE A 312 5.94 -0.02 -10.52
C ILE A 312 5.44 1.23 -11.26
N ARG A 313 5.10 2.30 -10.53
CA ARG A 313 4.60 3.55 -11.13
C ARG A 313 5.65 4.24 -11.98
N ARG A 314 6.91 4.17 -11.57
CA ARG A 314 8.02 4.68 -12.37
C ARG A 314 8.16 3.91 -13.69
N ALA A 315 8.09 2.59 -13.65
CA ALA A 315 8.09 1.76 -14.86
C ALA A 315 6.89 2.06 -15.77
N ALA A 316 5.69 2.19 -15.21
CA ALA A 316 4.47 2.52 -15.95
C ALA A 316 4.57 3.89 -16.66
N ARG A 317 5.11 4.89 -15.97
CA ARG A 317 5.35 6.22 -16.58
C ARG A 317 6.37 6.17 -17.72
N HIS A 318 7.48 5.43 -17.52
CA HIS A 318 8.47 5.30 -18.59
C HIS A 318 7.91 4.54 -19.80
N GLY A 319 7.05 3.54 -19.59
CA GLY A 319 6.32 2.90 -20.68
C GLY A 319 5.33 3.84 -21.39
N ASN A 320 4.61 4.68 -20.64
CA ASN A 320 3.76 5.73 -21.22
C ASN A 320 4.56 6.69 -22.08
N LYS A 321 5.74 7.12 -21.63
CA LYS A 321 6.68 7.94 -22.43
C LYS A 321 7.13 7.25 -23.73
N LEU A 322 7.22 5.93 -23.72
CA LEU A 322 7.52 5.10 -24.90
C LEU A 322 6.29 4.77 -25.73
N GLY A 323 5.12 5.33 -25.42
CA GLY A 323 3.89 5.20 -26.21
C GLY A 323 2.91 4.14 -25.71
N ALA A 324 3.12 3.53 -24.56
CA ALA A 324 2.17 2.60 -23.98
C ALA A 324 0.87 3.33 -23.54
N THR A 325 -0.25 2.91 -24.07
CA THR A 325 -1.60 3.42 -23.75
C THR A 325 -2.43 2.44 -22.91
N GLN A 326 -1.90 1.23 -22.71
CA GLN A 326 -2.51 0.15 -21.95
C GLN A 326 -1.49 -0.46 -20.99
N PRO A 327 -1.90 -1.14 -19.92
CA PRO A 327 -0.99 -1.87 -19.04
C PRO A 327 -0.11 -2.84 -19.85
N PHE A 328 1.17 -2.81 -19.63
CA PHE A 328 2.17 -3.56 -20.37
C PHE A 328 3.21 -4.26 -19.49
N PHE A 329 3.53 -3.63 -18.33
CA PHE A 329 4.67 -4.01 -17.50
C PHE A 329 4.56 -5.44 -16.97
N TYR A 330 3.35 -5.85 -16.55
CA TYR A 330 3.08 -7.21 -16.10
C TYR A 330 3.44 -8.29 -17.13
N LYS A 331 3.39 -7.97 -18.44
CA LYS A 331 3.69 -8.92 -19.53
C LYS A 331 5.17 -9.33 -19.56
N LEU A 332 6.05 -8.47 -19.02
CA LEU A 332 7.49 -8.75 -18.94
C LEU A 332 7.83 -9.86 -17.94
N THR A 333 6.93 -10.18 -17.02
CA THR A 333 7.12 -11.28 -16.05
C THR A 333 7.44 -12.60 -16.76
N GLY A 334 6.82 -12.88 -17.89
CA GLY A 334 7.09 -14.08 -18.68
C GLY A 334 8.56 -14.18 -19.10
N ALA A 335 9.11 -13.14 -19.73
CA ALA A 335 10.50 -13.09 -20.14
C ALA A 335 11.47 -13.19 -18.96
N LEU A 336 11.16 -12.52 -17.86
CA LEU A 336 11.98 -12.61 -16.64
C LEU A 336 12.03 -14.04 -16.08
N VAL A 337 10.89 -14.73 -16.05
CA VAL A 337 10.81 -16.13 -15.61
C VAL A 337 11.63 -17.06 -16.49
N GLU A 338 11.64 -16.86 -17.79
CA GLU A 338 12.46 -17.63 -18.73
C GLU A 338 13.97 -17.40 -18.49
N LEU A 339 14.37 -16.18 -18.16
CA LEU A 339 15.78 -15.81 -17.97
C LEU A 339 16.33 -16.18 -16.59
N MET A 340 15.52 -16.07 -15.54
CA MET A 340 15.98 -16.20 -14.15
C MET A 340 15.30 -17.32 -13.36
N GLY A 341 14.26 -17.95 -13.89
CA GLY A 341 13.44 -18.95 -13.19
C GLY A 341 14.20 -20.23 -12.81
N GLU A 342 15.23 -20.62 -13.55
CA GLU A 342 16.08 -21.76 -13.22
C GLU A 342 16.88 -21.51 -11.93
N ALA A 343 17.46 -20.32 -11.79
CA ALA A 343 18.19 -19.93 -10.59
C ALA A 343 17.28 -19.59 -9.41
N TYR A 344 16.06 -19.14 -9.70
CA TYR A 344 15.09 -18.67 -8.71
C TYR A 344 13.70 -19.27 -8.94
N PRO A 345 13.47 -20.56 -8.54
CA PRO A 345 12.20 -21.26 -8.77
C PRO A 345 10.96 -20.54 -8.21
N GLN A 346 11.12 -19.69 -7.19
CA GLN A 346 10.02 -18.89 -6.62
C GLN A 346 9.41 -17.91 -7.65
N LEU A 347 10.17 -17.45 -8.65
CA LEU A 347 9.61 -16.64 -9.74
C LEU A 347 8.63 -17.45 -10.59
N VAL A 348 8.94 -18.74 -10.84
CA VAL A 348 8.07 -19.63 -11.60
C VAL A 348 6.77 -19.90 -10.86
N SER A 349 6.87 -20.26 -9.57
CA SER A 349 5.70 -20.56 -8.74
C SER A 349 4.81 -19.34 -8.50
N SER A 350 5.40 -18.14 -8.38
CA SER A 350 4.67 -16.90 -8.10
C SER A 350 4.26 -16.12 -9.35
N ARG A 351 4.56 -16.60 -10.57
CA ARG A 351 4.35 -15.88 -11.82
C ARG A 351 2.97 -15.26 -11.94
N LYS A 352 1.91 -16.05 -11.72
CA LYS A 352 0.52 -15.58 -11.84
C LYS A 352 0.19 -14.47 -10.85
N GLN A 353 0.73 -14.57 -9.63
CA GLN A 353 0.56 -13.55 -8.60
C GLN A 353 1.29 -12.27 -8.98
N ILE A 354 2.53 -12.36 -9.46
CA ILE A 354 3.33 -11.22 -9.93
C ILE A 354 2.58 -10.49 -11.03
N GLU A 355 2.17 -11.21 -12.10
CA GLU A 355 1.44 -10.64 -13.22
C GLU A 355 0.17 -9.92 -12.77
N LYS A 356 -0.59 -10.50 -11.84
CA LYS A 356 -1.85 -9.95 -11.31
C LYS A 356 -1.60 -8.67 -10.51
N VAL A 357 -0.62 -8.68 -9.61
CA VAL A 357 -0.29 -7.51 -8.76
C VAL A 357 0.20 -6.34 -9.62
N LEU A 358 1.09 -6.61 -10.57
CA LEU A 358 1.60 -5.59 -11.48
C LEU A 358 0.49 -5.00 -12.33
N LEU A 359 -0.36 -5.83 -12.94
CA LEU A 359 -1.49 -5.37 -13.75
C LEU A 359 -2.42 -4.46 -12.97
N GLN A 360 -2.78 -4.83 -11.75
CA GLN A 360 -3.68 -4.03 -10.92
C GLN A 360 -3.10 -2.67 -10.54
N GLU A 361 -1.82 -2.60 -10.17
CA GLU A 361 -1.18 -1.33 -9.83
C GLU A 361 -1.02 -0.44 -11.06
N GLU A 362 -0.72 -1.02 -12.24
CA GLU A 362 -0.71 -0.30 -13.51
C GLU A 362 -2.09 0.28 -13.85
N GLU A 363 -3.16 -0.53 -13.77
CA GLU A 363 -4.54 -0.09 -14.03
C GLU A 363 -4.99 0.99 -13.05
N GLN A 364 -4.62 0.85 -11.78
CA GLN A 364 -4.95 1.84 -10.77
C GLN A 364 -4.23 3.17 -11.02
N PHE A 365 -2.95 3.11 -11.38
CA PHE A 365 -2.17 4.31 -11.69
C PHE A 365 -2.60 4.96 -13.00
N ALA A 366 -2.94 4.17 -14.02
CA ALA A 366 -3.43 4.68 -15.31
C ALA A 366 -4.66 5.59 -15.17
N LYS A 367 -5.54 5.35 -14.19
CA LYS A 367 -6.72 6.20 -13.92
C LYS A 367 -6.37 7.63 -13.54
N THR A 368 -5.22 7.85 -12.95
CA THR A 368 -4.77 9.16 -12.45
C THR A 368 -3.58 9.72 -13.22
N LEU A 369 -2.83 8.88 -13.92
CA LEU A 369 -1.60 9.26 -14.63
C LEU A 369 -1.82 10.43 -15.60
N ASP A 370 -2.75 10.30 -16.53
CA ASP A 370 -3.03 11.35 -17.54
C ASP A 370 -3.48 12.67 -16.92
N LYS A 371 -4.26 12.59 -15.84
CA LYS A 371 -4.72 13.78 -15.13
C LYS A 371 -3.59 14.49 -14.40
N GLY A 372 -2.75 13.68 -13.70
CA GLY A 372 -1.60 14.20 -12.99
C GLY A 372 -0.56 14.82 -13.94
N LEU A 373 -0.29 14.17 -15.08
CA LEU A 373 0.62 14.73 -16.09
C LEU A 373 0.09 16.07 -16.66
N ARG A 374 -1.22 16.17 -16.94
CA ARG A 374 -1.82 17.44 -17.40
C ARG A 374 -1.73 18.54 -16.36
N LEU A 375 -1.98 18.24 -15.09
CA LEU A 375 -1.81 19.19 -13.99
C LEU A 375 -0.37 19.70 -13.95
N LEU A 376 0.59 18.77 -13.96
CA LEU A 376 2.01 19.11 -13.93
C LEU A 376 2.42 19.96 -15.15
N GLU A 377 1.94 19.62 -16.34
CA GLU A 377 2.20 20.39 -17.56
C GLU A 377 1.61 21.79 -17.52
N GLN A 378 0.41 21.94 -16.97
CA GLN A 378 -0.21 23.25 -16.78
C GLN A 378 0.59 24.10 -15.80
N ASP A 379 0.96 23.55 -14.65
CA ASP A 379 1.72 24.27 -13.64
C ASP A 379 3.13 24.66 -14.15
N ILE A 380 3.79 23.77 -14.93
CA ILE A 380 5.06 24.08 -15.60
C ILE A 380 4.89 25.20 -16.63
N ALA A 381 3.79 25.22 -17.39
CA ALA A 381 3.54 26.27 -18.37
C ALA A 381 3.29 27.65 -17.73
N GLU A 382 2.75 27.67 -16.51
CA GLU A 382 2.49 28.91 -15.74
C GLU A 382 3.68 29.31 -14.85
N LEU A 383 4.73 28.50 -14.79
CA LEU A 383 5.88 28.67 -13.91
C LEU A 383 6.69 29.93 -14.28
N LYS A 384 6.94 30.78 -13.29
CA LYS A 384 7.77 31.99 -13.47
C LYS A 384 9.26 31.83 -13.10
N GLY A 385 9.68 30.61 -12.82
CA GLY A 385 11.03 30.26 -12.39
C GLY A 385 11.42 28.86 -12.88
N THR A 386 12.36 28.22 -12.20
CA THR A 386 12.86 26.89 -12.51
C THR A 386 12.49 25.86 -11.45
N GLU A 387 11.68 26.22 -10.45
CA GLU A 387 11.33 25.38 -9.32
C GLU A 387 9.82 25.14 -9.27
N ILE A 388 9.40 23.87 -9.32
CA ILE A 388 7.99 23.45 -9.25
C ILE A 388 7.51 23.62 -7.80
N PRO A 389 6.37 24.30 -7.54
CA PRO A 389 5.88 24.54 -6.19
C PRO A 389 5.63 23.25 -5.39
N GLY A 390 5.97 23.27 -4.11
CA GLY A 390 5.77 22.12 -3.20
C GLY A 390 4.30 21.69 -3.06
N GLU A 391 3.34 22.63 -3.20
CA GLU A 391 1.91 22.32 -3.20
C GLU A 391 1.49 21.51 -4.43
N THR A 392 2.05 21.80 -5.61
CA THR A 392 1.87 20.99 -6.82
C THR A 392 2.42 19.58 -6.61
N VAL A 393 3.65 19.47 -6.08
CA VAL A 393 4.27 18.17 -5.77
C VAL A 393 3.43 17.38 -4.79
N PHE A 394 2.93 18.02 -3.74
CA PHE A 394 2.04 17.41 -2.75
C PHE A 394 0.72 16.95 -3.38
N THR A 395 0.08 17.76 -4.20
CA THR A 395 -1.17 17.40 -4.87
C THR A 395 -0.98 16.23 -5.81
N LEU A 396 0.11 16.17 -6.55
CA LEU A 396 0.47 15.04 -7.39
C LEU A 396 0.68 13.76 -6.56
N TYR A 397 1.32 13.87 -5.41
CA TYR A 397 1.54 12.75 -4.50
C TYR A 397 0.25 12.26 -3.86
N ASP A 398 -0.49 13.14 -3.20
CA ASP A 398 -1.64 12.81 -2.36
C ASP A 398 -2.88 12.40 -3.19
N THR A 399 -3.17 13.17 -4.25
CA THR A 399 -4.40 13.00 -5.04
C THR A 399 -4.22 12.10 -6.25
N TYR A 400 -3.09 12.24 -6.96
CA TYR A 400 -2.83 11.52 -8.20
C TYR A 400 -1.91 10.32 -8.04
N GLY A 401 -1.31 10.16 -6.86
CA GLY A 401 -0.45 9.04 -6.55
C GLY A 401 0.89 9.07 -7.29
N PHE A 402 1.40 10.26 -7.62
CA PHE A 402 2.75 10.43 -8.17
C PHE A 402 3.76 10.40 -7.03
N PRO A 403 4.63 9.42 -6.96
CA PRO A 403 5.79 9.50 -6.06
C PRO A 403 6.62 10.76 -6.37
N VAL A 404 7.19 11.37 -5.34
CA VAL A 404 7.94 12.63 -5.50
C VAL A 404 9.12 12.49 -6.45
N ASP A 405 9.82 11.34 -6.40
CA ASP A 405 10.91 11.02 -7.32
C ASP A 405 10.45 10.94 -8.78
N LEU A 406 9.23 10.47 -9.02
CA LEU A 406 8.64 10.49 -10.37
C LEU A 406 8.41 11.92 -10.86
N THR A 407 7.92 12.79 -10.00
CA THR A 407 7.77 14.22 -10.32
C THR A 407 9.14 14.87 -10.54
N ASN A 408 10.14 14.48 -9.74
CA ASN A 408 11.52 14.95 -9.89
C ASN A 408 12.16 14.49 -11.21
N ASP A 409 11.94 13.23 -11.62
CA ASP A 409 12.40 12.74 -12.93
C ASP A 409 11.85 13.60 -14.07
N ILE A 410 10.56 13.94 -14.01
CA ILE A 410 9.91 14.78 -15.03
C ILE A 410 10.46 16.21 -15.00
N ALA A 411 10.68 16.76 -13.80
CA ALA A 411 11.27 18.08 -13.62
C ALA A 411 12.69 18.13 -14.18
N ARG A 412 13.54 17.17 -13.84
CA ARG A 412 14.93 17.04 -14.30
C ARG A 412 15.03 16.93 -15.82
N GLU A 413 14.15 16.16 -16.46
CA GLU A 413 14.08 16.03 -17.93
C GLU A 413 13.82 17.38 -18.62
N ARG A 414 13.25 18.36 -17.89
CA ARG A 414 12.93 19.71 -18.37
C ARG A 414 13.87 20.79 -17.83
N GLY A 415 14.91 20.41 -17.09
CA GLY A 415 15.85 21.34 -16.45
C GLY A 415 15.25 22.11 -15.28
N LEU A 416 14.23 21.55 -14.61
CA LEU A 416 13.54 22.12 -13.45
C LEU A 416 13.93 21.41 -12.15
N THR A 417 13.66 22.05 -11.02
CA THR A 417 13.83 21.53 -9.67
C THR A 417 12.49 21.48 -8.94
N LEU A 418 12.44 20.81 -7.77
CA LEU A 418 11.27 20.77 -6.91
C LEU A 418 11.49 21.57 -5.63
N ASP A 419 10.45 22.27 -5.17
CA ASP A 419 10.37 22.84 -3.83
C ASP A 419 10.07 21.74 -2.79
N TYR A 420 11.13 21.06 -2.34
CA TYR A 420 11.03 20.01 -1.33
C TYR A 420 10.56 20.53 0.04
N GLU A 421 10.97 21.76 0.41
CA GLU A 421 10.58 22.36 1.70
C GLU A 421 9.08 22.63 1.75
N GLY A 422 8.51 23.20 0.69
CA GLY A 422 7.07 23.39 0.55
C GLY A 422 6.30 22.07 0.54
N TYR A 423 6.84 21.05 -0.11
CA TYR A 423 6.26 19.70 -0.10
C TYR A 423 6.23 19.10 1.31
N GLU A 424 7.33 19.14 2.06
CA GLU A 424 7.41 18.61 3.42
C GLU A 424 6.45 19.33 4.37
N LYS A 425 6.32 20.64 4.28
CA LYS A 425 5.33 21.42 5.05
C LYS A 425 3.89 20.96 4.77
N ALA A 426 3.55 20.70 3.52
CA ALA A 426 2.22 20.20 3.15
C ALA A 426 1.97 18.78 3.68
N MET A 427 2.99 17.92 3.65
CA MET A 427 2.95 16.57 4.21
C MET A 427 2.77 16.57 5.72
N ASP A 428 3.47 17.43 6.44
CA ASP A 428 3.35 17.55 7.89
C ASP A 428 1.96 18.07 8.30
N ALA A 429 1.43 19.05 7.57
CA ALA A 429 0.07 19.52 7.77
C ALA A 429 -0.99 18.42 7.56
N GLN A 430 -0.76 17.48 6.62
CA GLN A 430 -1.61 16.31 6.42
C GLN A 430 -1.48 15.32 7.59
N ARG A 431 -0.25 15.02 8.02
CA ARG A 431 0.02 14.14 9.18
C ARG A 431 -0.63 14.66 10.44
N ASP A 432 -0.56 15.97 10.69
CA ASP A 432 -1.17 16.59 11.87
C ASP A 432 -2.70 16.52 11.82
N ARG A 433 -3.31 16.72 10.65
CA ARG A 433 -4.75 16.49 10.45
C ARG A 433 -5.15 15.05 10.71
N ALA A 434 -4.38 14.09 10.23
CA ALA A 434 -4.61 12.66 10.47
C ALA A 434 -4.46 12.31 11.96
N ARG A 435 -3.43 12.83 12.65
CA ARG A 435 -3.24 12.69 14.11
C ARG A 435 -4.37 13.33 14.89
N ALA A 436 -4.82 14.52 14.53
CA ALA A 436 -5.93 15.19 15.17
C ALA A 436 -7.26 14.43 15.03
N ALA A 437 -7.48 13.78 13.88
CA ALA A 437 -8.64 12.93 13.64
C ALA A 437 -8.59 11.60 14.41
N SER A 438 -7.41 11.12 14.81
CA SER A 438 -7.22 9.88 15.55
C SER A 438 -7.17 10.06 17.08
N LYS A 439 -7.16 11.30 17.58
CA LYS A 439 -7.13 11.59 19.02
C LYS A 439 -8.53 11.51 19.63
N PHE A 440 -8.95 10.29 19.96
CA PHE A 440 -9.91 10.04 21.02
C PHE A 440 -9.19 9.28 22.14
N GLY A 441 -8.75 10.00 23.17
CA GLY A 441 -8.17 9.43 24.37
C GLY A 441 -7.13 10.39 24.97
N ILE A 442 -7.21 10.60 26.27
CA ILE A 442 -6.16 11.31 27.01
C ILE A 442 -4.88 10.48 26.93
N ASP A 443 -3.86 11.02 26.30
CA ASP A 443 -2.55 10.38 26.18
C ASP A 443 -1.79 10.57 27.51
N TYR A 444 -1.89 9.59 28.41
CA TYR A 444 -1.14 9.59 29.67
C TYR A 444 0.38 9.43 29.46
N ASN A 445 0.82 8.94 28.30
CA ASN A 445 2.25 8.90 27.94
C ASN A 445 2.87 10.30 27.76
N ALA A 446 2.06 11.33 27.51
CA ALA A 446 2.54 12.71 27.41
C ALA A 446 2.95 13.34 28.76
N ALA A 447 2.63 12.71 29.88
CA ALA A 447 2.91 13.23 31.21
C ALA A 447 4.29 12.81 31.77
N GLY A 448 5.02 11.90 31.09
CA GLY A 448 6.38 11.51 31.48
C GLY A 448 6.50 10.82 32.85
N ILE A 449 5.43 10.17 33.31
CA ILE A 449 5.42 9.50 34.62
C ILE A 449 6.08 8.13 34.47
N THR A 450 7.22 7.93 35.09
CA THR A 450 7.87 6.62 35.18
C THR A 450 7.35 5.88 36.40
N ILE A 451 6.61 4.78 36.20
CA ILE A 451 6.14 3.90 37.27
C ILE A 451 7.19 2.82 37.52
N GLU A 452 7.80 2.83 38.73
CA GLU A 452 8.80 1.82 39.07
C GLU A 452 8.19 0.43 39.28
N GLY A 453 8.97 -0.62 38.95
CA GLY A 453 8.59 -2.01 39.12
C GLY A 453 7.79 -2.57 37.93
N ARG A 454 7.29 -3.78 38.09
CA ARG A 454 6.46 -4.48 37.09
C ARG A 454 5.23 -5.08 37.74
N THR A 455 4.15 -5.21 36.99
CA THR A 455 2.94 -5.91 37.40
C THR A 455 2.99 -7.36 36.92
N GLU A 456 2.75 -8.32 37.82
CA GLU A 456 2.61 -9.73 37.44
C GLU A 456 1.18 -9.98 36.95
N PHE A 457 1.04 -10.45 35.72
CA PHE A 457 -0.26 -10.80 35.13
C PHE A 457 -0.66 -12.24 35.47
N THR A 458 -1.76 -12.39 36.21
CA THR A 458 -2.32 -13.70 36.62
C THR A 458 -3.55 -14.13 35.83
N GLY A 459 -4.03 -13.26 34.95
CA GLY A 459 -5.33 -13.37 34.26
C GLY A 459 -5.41 -14.39 33.13
N TYR A 460 -4.35 -15.20 32.92
CA TYR A 460 -4.49 -16.40 32.07
C TYR A 460 -5.27 -17.50 32.80
N ASP A 461 -5.03 -17.65 34.11
CA ASP A 461 -5.58 -18.72 34.94
C ASP A 461 -6.63 -18.27 35.93
N HIS A 462 -6.63 -16.97 36.29
CA HIS A 462 -7.48 -16.39 37.31
C HIS A 462 -8.33 -15.24 36.77
N ILE A 463 -9.56 -15.16 37.26
CA ILE A 463 -10.51 -14.06 36.91
C ILE A 463 -10.69 -13.09 38.09
N ASP A 464 -10.14 -13.44 39.23
CA ASP A 464 -10.12 -12.64 40.47
C ASP A 464 -8.83 -12.91 41.23
N GLY A 465 -8.54 -12.05 42.20
CA GLY A 465 -7.40 -12.15 43.12
C GLY A 465 -7.49 -11.18 44.27
N HIS A 466 -6.79 -11.51 45.36
CA HIS A 466 -6.60 -10.60 46.49
C HIS A 466 -5.21 -9.96 46.31
N GLU A 467 -5.19 -8.65 45.99
CA GLU A 467 -4.02 -7.99 45.45
C GLU A 467 -3.73 -6.69 46.22
N ARG A 468 -2.45 -6.26 46.17
CA ARG A 468 -2.02 -5.05 46.85
C ARG A 468 -1.83 -3.92 45.85
N ILE A 469 -2.33 -2.73 46.19
CA ILE A 469 -2.12 -1.51 45.44
C ILE A 469 -0.68 -1.05 45.61
N ARG A 470 0.03 -0.84 44.51
CA ARG A 470 1.39 -0.30 44.50
C ARG A 470 1.38 1.22 44.37
N THR A 471 0.58 1.74 43.41
CA THR A 471 0.53 3.17 43.08
C THR A 471 -0.90 3.60 42.78
N VAL A 472 -1.26 4.81 43.16
CA VAL A 472 -2.51 5.48 42.81
C VAL A 472 -2.17 6.84 42.22
N LEU A 473 -2.65 7.11 41.02
CA LEU A 473 -2.41 8.36 40.29
C LEU A 473 -3.73 9.09 40.07
N VAL A 474 -3.84 10.31 40.57
CA VAL A 474 -4.98 11.20 40.33
C VAL A 474 -4.47 12.41 39.54
N ASN A 475 -4.97 12.63 38.31
CA ASN A 475 -4.49 13.68 37.44
C ASN A 475 -2.98 13.59 37.14
N GLY A 476 -2.42 12.36 37.14
CA GLY A 476 -1.01 12.13 36.85
C GLY A 476 -0.07 12.30 38.05
N GLU A 477 -0.57 12.60 39.25
CA GLU A 477 0.23 12.73 40.49
C GLU A 477 -0.08 11.56 41.44
N GLU A 478 0.96 11.02 42.06
CA GLU A 478 0.80 9.97 43.07
C GLU A 478 0.23 10.55 44.34
N LYS A 479 -1.04 10.19 44.65
CA LYS A 479 -1.75 10.63 45.86
C LYS A 479 -2.92 9.70 46.17
N THR A 480 -3.44 9.83 47.40
CA THR A 480 -4.69 9.20 47.80
C THR A 480 -5.84 9.73 46.97
N ALA A 481 -6.68 8.82 46.45
CA ALA A 481 -7.91 9.19 45.74
C ALA A 481 -9.13 9.14 46.67
N GLU A 482 -10.06 10.05 46.46
CA GLU A 482 -11.34 10.17 47.20
C GLU A 482 -12.53 9.77 46.31
N ALA A 483 -13.66 9.45 46.93
CA ALA A 483 -14.86 9.07 46.19
C ALA A 483 -15.28 10.13 45.17
N GLY A 484 -15.43 9.72 43.90
CA GLY A 484 -15.72 10.56 42.72
C GLY A 484 -14.51 10.85 41.86
N ASP A 485 -13.29 10.56 42.32
CA ASP A 485 -12.08 10.78 41.51
C ASP A 485 -11.98 9.78 40.34
N GLU A 486 -11.60 10.28 39.18
CA GLU A 486 -11.06 9.49 38.11
C GLU A 486 -9.56 9.29 38.37
N CYS A 487 -9.14 8.06 38.48
CA CYS A 487 -7.75 7.75 38.82
C CYS A 487 -7.24 6.48 38.12
N VAL A 488 -5.94 6.29 38.22
CA VAL A 488 -5.23 5.10 37.72
C VAL A 488 -4.68 4.34 38.92
N VAL A 489 -4.97 3.06 38.99
CA VAL A 489 -4.47 2.17 40.05
C VAL A 489 -3.50 1.17 39.45
N VAL A 490 -2.35 0.97 40.07
CA VAL A 490 -1.37 -0.05 39.70
C VAL A 490 -1.28 -1.07 40.82
N LEU A 491 -1.51 -2.33 40.47
CA LEU A 491 -1.41 -3.47 41.39
C LEU A 491 -0.05 -4.17 41.26
N GLU A 492 0.38 -4.83 42.35
CA GLU A 492 1.58 -5.71 42.27
C GLU A 492 1.33 -6.91 41.39
N ARG A 493 0.14 -7.53 41.49
CA ARG A 493 -0.35 -8.64 40.63
C ARG A 493 -1.75 -8.31 40.17
N THR A 494 -2.17 -8.80 39.03
CA THR A 494 -3.51 -8.50 38.52
C THR A 494 -4.07 -9.58 37.60
N PRO A 495 -5.39 -9.88 37.72
CA PRO A 495 -6.11 -10.69 36.76
C PRO A 495 -6.56 -9.90 35.53
N PHE A 496 -6.40 -8.55 35.52
CA PHE A 496 -6.83 -7.69 34.43
C PHE A 496 -5.83 -7.69 33.30
N TYR A 497 -6.27 -8.08 32.11
CA TYR A 497 -5.49 -7.97 30.88
C TYR A 497 -5.38 -6.50 30.46
N ALA A 498 -4.18 -6.04 30.25
CA ALA A 498 -3.94 -4.69 29.71
C ALA A 498 -3.97 -4.70 28.20
N GLU A 499 -4.57 -3.67 27.58
CA GLU A 499 -4.67 -3.53 26.13
C GLU A 499 -3.32 -3.77 25.45
N SER A 500 -3.27 -4.75 24.58
CA SER A 500 -2.08 -5.14 23.84
C SER A 500 -2.45 -6.03 22.65
N GLY A 501 -1.64 -6.01 21.56
CA GLY A 501 -1.81 -6.89 20.42
C GLY A 501 -3.19 -6.79 19.74
N GLY A 502 -3.90 -5.67 19.90
CA GLY A 502 -5.25 -5.45 19.38
C GLY A 502 -6.38 -5.98 20.23
N GLN A 503 -6.11 -6.68 21.35
CA GLN A 503 -7.14 -7.03 22.34
C GLN A 503 -7.33 -5.87 23.29
N VAL A 504 -8.58 -5.44 23.51
CA VAL A 504 -8.95 -4.40 24.48
C VAL A 504 -8.65 -4.82 25.92
N GLY A 505 -8.40 -3.83 26.77
CA GLY A 505 -8.22 -4.02 28.20
C GLY A 505 -9.48 -4.53 28.90
N ASP A 506 -9.27 -5.21 30.01
CA ASP A 506 -10.39 -5.66 30.85
C ASP A 506 -10.99 -4.52 31.66
N THR A 507 -12.24 -4.72 31.99
CA THR A 507 -12.99 -3.91 32.94
C THR A 507 -13.39 -4.76 34.14
N GLY A 508 -13.78 -4.13 35.23
CA GLY A 508 -14.20 -4.84 36.44
C GLY A 508 -14.24 -3.99 37.70
N LEU A 509 -14.00 -4.61 38.83
CA LEU A 509 -14.09 -3.98 40.13
C LEU A 509 -12.86 -4.28 40.99
N LEU A 510 -12.38 -3.29 41.70
CA LEU A 510 -11.56 -3.47 42.92
C LEU A 510 -12.42 -3.15 44.13
N THR A 511 -12.50 -4.07 45.08
CA THR A 511 -13.33 -3.90 46.31
C THR A 511 -12.53 -4.20 47.56
N TRP A 512 -12.85 -3.49 48.64
CA TRP A 512 -12.27 -3.70 49.96
C TRP A 512 -13.25 -3.32 51.06
N SER A 513 -12.90 -3.55 52.29
CA SER A 513 -13.75 -3.13 53.42
C SER A 513 -13.88 -1.61 53.46
N GLY A 514 -14.98 -1.08 53.00
CA GLY A 514 -15.29 0.34 53.03
C GLY A 514 -15.10 1.07 51.70
N GLY A 515 -14.85 0.35 50.53
CA GLY A 515 -14.71 1.01 49.28
C GLY A 515 -14.87 0.15 48.05
N ARG A 516 -15.04 0.85 46.93
CA ARG A 516 -15.20 0.22 45.62
C ARG A 516 -14.68 1.15 44.53
N PHE A 517 -13.79 0.61 43.67
CA PHE A 517 -13.28 1.28 42.47
C PHE A 517 -13.76 0.54 41.21
N GLN A 518 -14.38 1.29 40.29
CA GLN A 518 -14.84 0.77 39.00
C GLN A 518 -13.73 0.89 37.96
N VAL A 519 -13.16 -0.21 37.54
CA VAL A 519 -12.21 -0.26 36.43
C VAL A 519 -12.99 -0.20 35.12
N THR A 520 -12.77 0.85 34.35
CA THR A 520 -13.42 1.06 33.03
C THR A 520 -12.52 0.67 31.88
N ASP A 521 -11.21 0.60 32.10
CA ASP A 521 -10.21 0.20 31.11
C ASP A 521 -8.93 -0.28 31.81
N THR A 522 -8.16 -1.13 31.15
CA THR A 522 -6.83 -1.56 31.62
C THR A 522 -5.82 -1.39 30.49
N ARG A 523 -4.80 -0.55 30.71
CA ARG A 523 -3.79 -0.19 29.73
C ARG A 523 -2.42 -0.69 30.13
N LYS A 524 -1.53 -0.81 29.14
CA LYS A 524 -0.15 -1.23 29.37
C LYS A 524 0.79 -0.04 29.26
N GLU A 525 1.68 0.14 30.26
CA GLU A 525 2.80 1.08 30.20
C GLU A 525 4.08 0.39 30.70
N GLY A 526 5.01 0.18 29.76
CA GLY A 526 6.16 -0.67 30.04
C GLY A 526 5.71 -2.06 30.50
N ASP A 527 6.17 -2.47 31.69
CA ASP A 527 5.81 -3.74 32.32
C ASP A 527 4.66 -3.60 33.32
N ASN A 528 3.96 -2.47 33.34
CA ASN A 528 2.89 -2.21 34.28
C ASN A 528 1.50 -2.26 33.63
N HIS A 529 0.51 -2.76 34.41
CA HIS A 529 -0.90 -2.72 34.07
C HIS A 529 -1.57 -1.57 34.82
N LEU A 530 -2.11 -0.62 34.04
CA LEU A 530 -2.78 0.59 34.55
C LEU A 530 -4.29 0.37 34.56
N HIS A 531 -4.86 0.22 35.74
CA HIS A 531 -6.32 0.11 35.91
C HIS A 531 -6.91 1.52 35.95
N VAL A 532 -7.51 1.93 34.83
CA VAL A 532 -8.15 3.25 34.68
C VAL A 532 -9.60 3.15 35.13
N GLY A 533 -10.06 4.09 35.92
CA GLY A 533 -11.44 4.02 36.38
C GLY A 533 -11.85 5.16 37.36
N THR A 534 -12.97 4.95 38.00
CA THR A 534 -13.56 5.93 38.94
C THR A 534 -13.69 5.31 40.31
N LEU A 535 -13.25 6.01 41.33
CA LEU A 535 -13.49 5.65 42.73
C LEU A 535 -14.95 5.95 43.12
N VAL A 536 -15.72 4.87 43.25
CA VAL A 536 -17.16 4.99 43.51
C VAL A 536 -17.43 5.26 44.98
N GLU A 537 -16.65 4.65 45.87
CA GLU A 537 -16.85 4.71 47.32
C GLU A 537 -15.52 4.44 48.04
N GLY A 538 -15.27 5.16 49.14
CA GLY A 538 -14.11 4.98 50.02
C GLY A 538 -12.91 5.83 49.62
N GLU A 539 -11.73 5.39 50.02
CA GLU A 539 -10.43 6.01 49.73
C GLU A 539 -9.48 4.97 49.18
N LEU A 540 -8.64 5.37 48.17
CA LEU A 540 -7.59 4.53 47.57
C LEU A 540 -6.21 5.12 47.88
N PHE A 541 -5.31 4.27 48.34
CA PHE A 541 -3.93 4.65 48.66
C PHE A 541 -2.96 3.49 48.43
N PRO A 542 -1.68 3.74 48.21
CA PRO A 542 -0.66 2.71 48.06
C PRO A 542 -0.58 1.81 49.30
N GLY A 543 -0.50 0.51 49.12
CA GLY A 543 -0.45 -0.48 50.22
C GLY A 543 -1.79 -1.04 50.62
N LEU A 544 -2.92 -0.51 50.15
CA LEU A 544 -4.24 -1.05 50.39
C LEU A 544 -4.39 -2.44 49.69
N GLU A 545 -4.95 -3.40 50.43
CA GLU A 545 -5.32 -4.72 49.89
C GLU A 545 -6.74 -4.67 49.32
N VAL A 546 -6.92 -5.17 48.13
CA VAL A 546 -8.19 -5.13 47.41
C VAL A 546 -8.51 -6.48 46.76
N ASP A 547 -9.77 -6.83 46.71
CA ASP A 547 -10.26 -7.92 45.88
C ASP A 547 -10.46 -7.42 44.46
N ALA A 548 -9.61 -7.88 43.55
CA ALA A 548 -9.60 -7.53 42.14
C ALA A 548 -10.45 -8.57 41.36
N ARG A 549 -11.49 -8.11 40.66
CA ARG A 549 -12.36 -9.00 39.87
C ARG A 549 -12.66 -8.38 38.51
N ILE A 550 -12.35 -9.12 37.47
CA ILE A 550 -12.68 -8.72 36.08
C ILE A 550 -14.17 -8.93 35.78
N ASP A 551 -14.69 -8.21 34.78
CA ASP A 551 -15.96 -8.56 34.13
C ASP A 551 -15.78 -9.84 33.33
N HIS A 552 -16.14 -10.96 33.96
CA HIS A 552 -15.99 -12.28 33.38
C HIS A 552 -16.78 -12.45 32.06
N ALA A 553 -18.01 -11.91 32.01
CA ALA A 553 -18.83 -12.03 30.81
C ALA A 553 -18.20 -11.29 29.61
N ARG A 554 -17.68 -10.11 29.87
CA ARG A 554 -16.95 -9.32 28.87
C ARG A 554 -15.65 -10.04 28.42
N ARG A 555 -14.86 -10.57 29.34
CA ARG A 555 -13.63 -11.34 29.05
C ARG A 555 -13.92 -12.55 28.20
N GLU A 556 -14.96 -13.33 28.50
CA GLU A 556 -15.31 -14.53 27.75
C GLU A 556 -15.75 -14.19 26.30
N ARG A 557 -16.47 -13.09 26.12
CA ARG A 557 -16.80 -12.62 24.74
C ARG A 557 -15.54 -12.23 23.97
N THR A 558 -14.63 -11.50 24.61
CA THR A 558 -13.35 -11.07 24.03
C THR A 558 -12.48 -12.27 23.67
N LYS A 559 -12.35 -13.28 24.53
CA LYS A 559 -11.60 -14.51 24.27
C LYS A 559 -12.12 -15.27 23.04
N ARG A 560 -13.44 -15.33 22.86
CA ARG A 560 -14.06 -15.94 21.67
C ARG A 560 -13.67 -15.21 20.40
N ASN A 561 -13.82 -13.89 20.39
CA ASN A 561 -13.45 -13.06 19.25
C ASN A 561 -11.94 -13.14 18.96
N HIS A 562 -11.08 -13.17 19.99
CA HIS A 562 -9.64 -13.28 19.81
C HIS A 562 -9.23 -14.62 19.21
N SER A 563 -9.76 -15.71 19.76
CA SER A 563 -9.47 -17.05 19.24
C SER A 563 -9.96 -17.22 17.80
N ALA A 564 -11.14 -16.67 17.48
CA ALA A 564 -11.66 -16.67 16.11
C ALA A 564 -10.79 -15.88 15.15
N THR A 565 -10.11 -14.82 15.61
CA THR A 565 -9.19 -14.01 14.78
C THR A 565 -8.04 -14.87 14.25
N HIS A 566 -7.46 -15.75 15.06
CA HIS A 566 -6.40 -16.67 14.63
C HIS A 566 -6.88 -17.69 13.62
N LEU A 567 -8.06 -18.27 13.83
CA LEU A 567 -8.65 -19.18 12.86
C LEU A 567 -9.00 -18.47 11.55
N LEU A 568 -9.48 -17.22 11.63
CA LEU A 568 -9.75 -16.39 10.47
C LEU A 568 -8.46 -16.09 9.69
N HIS A 569 -7.37 -15.74 10.38
CA HIS A 569 -6.10 -15.46 9.73
C HIS A 569 -5.58 -16.68 8.97
N ALA A 570 -5.61 -17.85 9.60
CA ALA A 570 -5.22 -19.10 8.95
C ALA A 570 -6.12 -19.44 7.74
N ALA A 571 -7.44 -19.25 7.85
CA ALA A 571 -8.38 -19.47 6.75
C ALA A 571 -8.13 -18.51 5.58
N LEU A 572 -7.89 -17.23 5.87
CA LEU A 572 -7.55 -16.22 4.87
C LEU A 572 -6.29 -16.62 4.09
N ARG A 573 -5.25 -17.07 4.77
CA ARG A 573 -4.01 -17.53 4.13
C ARG A 573 -4.24 -18.75 3.25
N LYS A 574 -5.05 -19.69 3.68
CA LYS A 574 -5.37 -20.90 2.90
C LYS A 574 -6.20 -20.60 1.65
N VAL A 575 -7.15 -19.67 1.74
CA VAL A 575 -8.07 -19.35 0.63
C VAL A 575 -7.48 -18.32 -0.32
N LEU A 576 -6.81 -17.28 0.21
CA LEU A 576 -6.32 -16.15 -0.58
C LEU A 576 -4.83 -16.25 -0.93
N GLY A 577 -4.06 -17.01 -0.14
CA GLY A 577 -2.63 -17.23 -0.35
C GLY A 577 -1.74 -16.76 0.81
N GLU A 578 -0.49 -17.20 0.82
CA GLU A 578 0.47 -16.97 1.90
C GLU A 578 0.90 -15.50 2.07
N HIS A 579 0.65 -14.65 1.08
CA HIS A 579 0.90 -13.21 1.14
C HIS A 579 0.00 -12.48 2.16
N VAL A 580 -1.07 -13.13 2.63
CA VAL A 580 -1.93 -12.55 3.65
C VAL A 580 -1.17 -12.46 4.97
N THR A 581 -0.98 -11.23 5.44
CA THR A 581 -0.36 -10.91 6.73
C THR A 581 -1.20 -9.89 7.47
N GLN A 582 -1.20 -9.96 8.78
CA GLN A 582 -1.90 -8.99 9.62
C GLN A 582 -1.30 -7.58 9.42
N LYS A 583 -2.16 -6.58 9.25
CA LYS A 583 -1.82 -5.15 9.20
C LYS A 583 -2.41 -4.38 10.38
N GLY A 584 -3.40 -4.93 11.01
CA GLY A 584 -4.02 -4.41 12.22
C GLY A 584 -5.04 -5.39 12.76
N SER A 585 -5.33 -5.31 14.03
CA SER A 585 -6.35 -6.09 14.70
C SER A 585 -7.05 -5.25 15.76
N LEU A 586 -8.33 -5.49 15.97
CA LEU A 586 -9.07 -5.02 17.11
C LEU A 586 -9.99 -6.16 17.55
N VAL A 587 -9.86 -6.52 18.80
CA VAL A 587 -10.68 -7.57 19.42
C VAL A 587 -11.33 -7.00 20.66
N ASP A 588 -12.62 -6.85 20.61
CA ASP A 588 -13.46 -6.39 21.71
C ASP A 588 -14.58 -7.42 22.01
N PRO A 589 -15.40 -7.23 23.05
CA PRO A 589 -16.47 -8.19 23.39
C PRO A 589 -17.58 -8.25 22.35
N ASP A 590 -17.73 -7.25 21.50
CA ASP A 590 -18.86 -7.14 20.59
C ASP A 590 -18.49 -7.65 19.17
N LYS A 591 -17.23 -7.46 18.76
CA LYS A 591 -16.75 -7.88 17.46
C LYS A 591 -15.24 -8.10 17.43
N LEU A 592 -14.77 -8.72 16.37
CA LEU A 592 -13.39 -8.67 15.94
C LEU A 592 -13.28 -7.91 14.62
N ARG A 593 -12.17 -7.23 14.46
CA ARG A 593 -11.76 -6.56 13.22
C ARG A 593 -10.36 -7.01 12.86
N PHE A 594 -10.19 -7.46 11.65
CA PHE A 594 -8.92 -7.95 11.15
C PHE A 594 -8.56 -7.24 9.84
N ASP A 595 -7.47 -6.48 9.87
CA ASP A 595 -6.92 -5.77 8.73
C ASP A 595 -5.75 -6.59 8.19
N PHE A 596 -5.77 -6.90 6.89
CA PHE A 596 -4.78 -7.80 6.29
C PHE A 596 -4.35 -7.35 4.90
N SER A 597 -3.13 -7.76 4.51
CA SER A 597 -2.60 -7.51 3.17
C SER A 597 -3.35 -8.37 2.15
N HIS A 598 -4.06 -7.72 1.24
CA HIS A 598 -4.62 -8.34 0.05
C HIS A 598 -4.97 -7.27 -0.97
N PHE A 599 -4.74 -7.57 -2.25
CA PHE A 599 -4.72 -6.58 -3.32
C PHE A 599 -6.07 -6.40 -4.02
N GLU A 600 -7.06 -7.24 -3.77
CA GLU A 600 -8.39 -7.18 -4.38
C GLU A 600 -9.51 -7.37 -3.35
N ALA A 601 -10.76 -7.10 -3.75
CA ALA A 601 -11.90 -7.41 -2.92
C ALA A 601 -12.06 -8.93 -2.77
N VAL A 602 -12.31 -9.39 -1.55
CA VAL A 602 -12.60 -10.80 -1.31
C VAL A 602 -13.98 -11.11 -1.87
N THR A 603 -14.06 -12.11 -2.75
CA THR A 603 -15.34 -12.43 -3.39
C THR A 603 -16.33 -13.06 -2.40
N PRO A 604 -17.64 -12.98 -2.67
CA PRO A 604 -18.63 -13.63 -1.82
C PRO A 604 -18.40 -15.14 -1.64
N GLU A 605 -17.89 -15.81 -2.68
CA GLU A 605 -17.56 -17.24 -2.65
C GLU A 605 -16.36 -17.52 -1.73
N GLN A 606 -15.32 -16.66 -1.81
CA GLN A 606 -14.16 -16.74 -0.94
C GLN A 606 -14.54 -16.46 0.52
N LEU A 607 -15.35 -15.41 0.77
CA LEU A 607 -15.83 -15.10 2.12
C LEU A 607 -16.63 -16.27 2.71
N LYS A 608 -17.50 -16.90 1.91
CA LYS A 608 -18.25 -18.07 2.33
C LYS A 608 -17.35 -19.26 2.65
N GLU A 609 -16.31 -19.46 1.86
CA GLU A 609 -15.34 -20.53 2.08
C GLU A 609 -14.50 -20.28 3.34
N ILE A 610 -14.03 -19.05 3.56
CA ILE A 610 -13.31 -18.64 4.77
C ILE A 610 -14.18 -18.87 6.01
N GLU A 611 -15.42 -18.37 5.99
CA GLU A 611 -16.38 -18.55 7.09
C GLU A 611 -16.67 -20.03 7.35
N ARG A 612 -16.81 -20.86 6.31
CA ARG A 612 -17.00 -22.30 6.42
C ARG A 612 -15.82 -22.96 7.12
N GLN A 613 -14.57 -22.64 6.69
CA GLN A 613 -13.36 -23.25 7.28
C GLN A 613 -13.20 -22.86 8.75
N VAL A 614 -13.45 -21.61 9.10
CA VAL A 614 -13.39 -21.17 10.51
C VAL A 614 -14.41 -21.94 11.35
N ASN A 615 -15.66 -22.04 10.89
CA ASN A 615 -16.70 -22.77 11.62
C ASN A 615 -16.43 -24.27 11.69
N GLU A 616 -15.80 -24.89 10.70
CA GLU A 616 -15.36 -26.29 10.77
C GLU A 616 -14.36 -26.49 11.91
N GLN A 617 -13.33 -25.61 12.01
CA GLN A 617 -12.36 -25.70 13.10
C GLN A 617 -12.99 -25.46 14.47
N ILE A 618 -14.03 -24.62 14.55
CA ILE A 618 -14.82 -24.44 15.77
C ILE A 618 -15.56 -25.72 16.14
N LEU A 619 -16.23 -26.36 15.18
CA LEU A 619 -17.03 -27.57 15.38
C LEU A 619 -16.18 -28.79 15.75
N GLU A 620 -14.93 -28.88 15.30
CA GLU A 620 -13.98 -29.92 15.70
C GLU A 620 -13.65 -29.87 17.20
N ASN A 621 -13.87 -28.72 17.84
CA ASN A 621 -13.74 -28.57 19.29
C ASN A 621 -12.41 -29.10 19.86
N THR A 622 -11.31 -28.75 19.19
CA THR A 622 -9.95 -29.13 19.60
C THR A 622 -9.47 -28.30 20.80
N PRO A 623 -8.63 -28.87 21.69
CA PRO A 623 -7.99 -28.06 22.73
C PRO A 623 -7.11 -26.95 22.13
N VAL A 624 -7.12 -25.79 22.76
CA VAL A 624 -6.17 -24.72 22.45
C VAL A 624 -4.91 -24.96 23.28
N GLN A 625 -3.78 -25.11 22.61
CA GLN A 625 -2.50 -25.37 23.24
C GLN A 625 -1.68 -24.09 23.33
N VAL A 626 -1.01 -23.93 24.46
CA VAL A 626 -0.14 -22.79 24.72
C VAL A 626 1.20 -23.32 25.21
N ASP A 627 2.25 -23.01 24.43
CA ASP A 627 3.62 -23.33 24.78
C ASP A 627 4.40 -22.03 25.03
N VAL A 628 5.08 -21.98 26.17
CA VAL A 628 6.00 -20.88 26.50
C VAL A 628 7.41 -21.36 26.22
N THR A 629 8.08 -20.75 25.23
CA THR A 629 9.38 -21.23 24.74
C THR A 629 10.22 -20.04 24.24
N ASP A 630 11.45 -20.31 23.84
CA ASP A 630 12.28 -19.31 23.14
C ASP A 630 11.84 -19.12 21.68
N MET A 631 12.32 -18.02 21.09
CA MET A 631 11.92 -17.63 19.72
C MET A 631 12.34 -18.66 18.66
N GLU A 632 13.47 -19.33 18.85
CA GLU A 632 14.01 -20.28 17.87
C GLU A 632 13.15 -21.54 17.82
N THR A 633 12.87 -22.12 19.00
CA THR A 633 11.93 -23.23 19.12
C THR A 633 10.53 -22.88 18.59
N ALA A 634 10.08 -21.64 18.77
CA ALA A 634 8.82 -21.18 18.22
C ALA A 634 8.82 -21.18 16.68
N LYS A 635 9.90 -20.71 16.06
CA LYS A 635 10.07 -20.76 14.59
C LYS A 635 10.11 -22.19 14.05
N GLU A 636 10.80 -23.11 14.74
CA GLU A 636 10.85 -24.53 14.36
C GLU A 636 9.45 -25.18 14.37
N LYS A 637 8.59 -24.75 15.29
CA LYS A 637 7.18 -25.17 15.33
C LYS A 637 6.31 -24.53 14.24
N GLY A 638 6.89 -23.71 13.38
CA GLY A 638 6.19 -22.98 12.34
C GLY A 638 5.33 -21.83 12.86
N ALA A 639 5.62 -21.31 14.07
CA ALA A 639 4.87 -20.21 14.64
C ALA A 639 5.08 -18.93 13.83
N MET A 640 3.97 -18.29 13.45
CA MET A 640 3.99 -17.01 12.78
C MET A 640 4.20 -15.89 13.78
N ALA A 641 5.26 -15.10 13.59
CA ALA A 641 5.48 -13.86 14.31
C ALA A 641 4.75 -12.71 13.59
N LEU A 642 3.97 -11.93 14.32
CA LEU A 642 3.28 -10.78 13.75
C LEU A 642 4.26 -9.64 13.51
N PHE A 643 4.16 -9.00 12.36
CA PHE A 643 5.03 -7.92 11.96
C PHE A 643 4.82 -6.69 12.87
N GLY A 644 5.92 -6.15 13.43
CA GLY A 644 5.91 -4.91 14.22
C GLY A 644 5.80 -5.09 15.73
N GLU A 645 5.61 -6.30 16.24
CA GLU A 645 5.69 -6.58 17.67
C GLU A 645 7.12 -6.85 18.11
N LYS A 646 7.53 -6.26 19.24
CA LYS A 646 8.81 -6.58 19.89
C LYS A 646 8.59 -7.75 20.83
N TYR A 647 9.12 -8.90 20.45
CA TYR A 647 9.09 -10.09 21.28
C TYR A 647 10.33 -10.13 22.18
N GLY A 648 10.17 -10.60 23.43
CA GLY A 648 11.29 -10.89 24.31
C GLY A 648 11.94 -12.24 23.98
N ASP A 649 12.93 -12.62 24.77
CA ASP A 649 13.63 -13.90 24.63
C ASP A 649 12.70 -15.11 24.82
N VAL A 650 11.62 -14.91 25.57
CA VAL A 650 10.59 -15.93 25.84
C VAL A 650 9.28 -15.49 25.19
N VAL A 651 8.71 -16.36 24.36
CA VAL A 651 7.47 -16.14 23.61
C VAL A 651 6.41 -17.16 23.93
N ARG A 652 5.15 -16.78 23.73
CA ARG A 652 3.98 -17.62 23.95
C ARG A 652 3.45 -18.04 22.57
N VAL A 653 3.58 -19.33 22.26
CA VAL A 653 3.08 -19.97 21.03
C VAL A 653 1.68 -20.51 21.28
N LEU A 654 0.74 -20.04 20.48
CA LEU A 654 -0.64 -20.49 20.51
C LEU A 654 -0.91 -21.40 19.32
N SER A 655 -1.35 -22.63 19.59
CA SER A 655 -1.73 -23.61 18.57
C SER A 655 -3.20 -23.99 18.74
N MET A 656 -3.98 -23.95 17.66
CA MET A 656 -5.39 -24.32 17.67
C MET A 656 -5.86 -24.91 16.34
N GLY A 657 -6.94 -25.65 16.41
CA GLY A 657 -7.53 -26.35 15.27
C GLY A 657 -6.89 -27.73 15.02
N THR A 658 -7.47 -28.45 14.09
CA THR A 658 -7.01 -29.78 13.69
C THR A 658 -5.66 -29.68 12.99
N GLU A 659 -4.70 -30.55 13.37
CA GLU A 659 -3.33 -30.53 12.81
C GLU A 659 -2.63 -29.17 12.96
N SER A 660 -2.87 -28.49 14.08
CA SER A 660 -2.34 -27.14 14.31
C SER A 660 -2.71 -26.17 13.18
N TYR A 661 -3.99 -26.08 12.87
CA TYR A 661 -4.55 -25.27 11.79
C TYR A 661 -4.07 -23.82 11.82
N SER A 662 -3.91 -23.26 13.03
CA SER A 662 -3.27 -21.96 13.29
C SER A 662 -2.18 -22.15 14.34
N VAL A 663 -0.96 -21.62 14.07
CA VAL A 663 0.17 -21.58 15.00
C VAL A 663 0.75 -20.17 14.95
N GLU A 664 0.56 -19.41 16.03
CA GLU A 664 0.94 -17.99 16.04
C GLU A 664 1.51 -17.58 17.41
N LEU A 665 2.37 -16.56 17.42
CA LEU A 665 2.82 -15.91 18.64
C LEU A 665 1.72 -14.99 19.16
N CYS A 666 1.21 -15.22 20.36
CA CYS A 666 0.15 -14.41 20.94
C CYS A 666 0.18 -14.34 22.47
N GLY A 667 0.23 -13.10 23.01
CA GLY A 667 0.14 -12.79 24.43
C GLY A 667 -1.29 -12.56 24.96
N GLY A 668 -2.30 -12.68 24.11
CA GLY A 668 -3.69 -12.42 24.47
C GLY A 668 -4.37 -13.54 25.26
N THR A 669 -5.63 -13.32 25.60
CA THR A 669 -6.46 -14.31 26.31
C THR A 669 -7.33 -15.09 25.31
N HIS A 670 -7.43 -16.40 25.48
CA HIS A 670 -8.08 -17.31 24.54
C HIS A 670 -9.04 -18.29 25.24
N VAL A 671 -9.91 -18.88 24.43
CA VAL A 671 -10.78 -19.96 24.86
C VAL A 671 -9.95 -21.24 25.15
N SER A 672 -10.47 -22.16 25.93
CA SER A 672 -9.80 -23.41 26.24
C SER A 672 -9.93 -24.44 25.11
N ARG A 673 -11.00 -24.37 24.36
CA ARG A 673 -11.28 -25.24 23.21
C ARG A 673 -11.87 -24.42 22.09
N THR A 674 -11.62 -24.80 20.84
CA THR A 674 -12.16 -24.09 19.68
C THR A 674 -13.70 -24.05 19.66
N GLY A 675 -14.37 -25.06 20.20
CA GLY A 675 -15.83 -25.10 20.34
C GLY A 675 -16.42 -24.03 21.26
N ASP A 676 -15.64 -23.51 22.21
CA ASP A 676 -16.08 -22.44 23.13
C ASP A 676 -16.31 -21.09 22.38
N ILE A 677 -15.77 -20.96 21.15
CA ILE A 677 -15.99 -19.79 20.30
C ILE A 677 -17.48 -19.70 19.90
N GLY A 678 -18.12 -20.85 19.68
CA GLY A 678 -19.49 -20.95 19.18
C GLY A 678 -19.56 -20.65 17.66
N LEU A 679 -20.58 -19.94 17.24
CA LEU A 679 -20.74 -19.57 15.83
C LEU A 679 -19.84 -18.39 15.46
N PHE A 680 -19.19 -18.46 14.31
CA PHE A 680 -18.45 -17.35 13.69
C PHE A 680 -19.20 -16.85 12.47
N ARG A 681 -19.35 -15.51 12.36
CA ARG A 681 -20.02 -14.87 11.23
C ARG A 681 -19.28 -13.62 10.77
N VAL A 682 -18.96 -13.55 9.49
CA VAL A 682 -18.44 -12.32 8.85
C VAL A 682 -19.59 -11.33 8.67
N THR A 683 -19.42 -10.11 9.16
CA THR A 683 -20.42 -9.03 9.06
C THR A 683 -20.11 -8.04 7.96
N SER A 684 -18.85 -7.79 7.69
CA SER A 684 -18.42 -6.90 6.60
C SER A 684 -17.05 -7.24 6.06
N GLU A 685 -16.82 -6.87 4.78
CA GLU A 685 -15.52 -6.88 4.13
C GLU A 685 -15.37 -5.60 3.31
N SER A 686 -14.24 -4.91 3.44
CA SER A 686 -14.00 -3.65 2.74
C SER A 686 -12.50 -3.35 2.56
N GLY A 687 -12.17 -2.49 1.57
CA GLY A 687 -10.83 -1.92 1.46
C GLY A 687 -10.68 -0.71 2.36
N ILE A 688 -9.58 -0.62 3.08
CA ILE A 688 -9.27 0.54 3.95
C ILE A 688 -8.12 1.37 3.41
N SER A 689 -7.21 0.74 2.71
CA SER A 689 -6.14 1.41 1.96
C SER A 689 -5.71 0.52 0.80
N SER A 690 -4.87 1.04 -0.06
CA SER A 690 -4.36 0.22 -1.17
C SER A 690 -3.57 -0.98 -0.64
N GLY A 691 -3.95 -2.17 -1.09
CA GLY A 691 -3.35 -3.42 -0.66
C GLY A 691 -3.72 -3.87 0.76
N VAL A 692 -4.66 -3.20 1.43
CA VAL A 692 -5.13 -3.60 2.76
C VAL A 692 -6.65 -3.73 2.78
N ARG A 693 -7.10 -4.91 3.18
CA ARG A 693 -8.51 -5.26 3.33
C ARG A 693 -8.85 -5.40 4.81
N ARG A 694 -10.10 -5.16 5.15
CA ARG A 694 -10.67 -5.29 6.49
C ARG A 694 -11.81 -6.28 6.49
N ILE A 695 -11.78 -7.23 7.40
CA ILE A 695 -12.93 -8.06 7.75
C ILE A 695 -13.37 -7.70 9.17
N GLU A 696 -14.67 -7.53 9.36
CA GLU A 696 -15.31 -7.53 10.68
C GLU A 696 -16.14 -8.79 10.83
N ALA A 697 -16.12 -9.36 12.02
CA ALA A 697 -16.85 -10.58 12.33
C ALA A 697 -17.29 -10.61 13.80
N VAL A 698 -18.22 -11.47 14.08
CA VAL A 698 -18.80 -11.68 15.41
C VAL A 698 -18.81 -13.17 15.75
N THR A 699 -18.79 -13.48 17.06
CA THR A 699 -18.78 -14.88 17.54
C THR A 699 -19.85 -15.14 18.59
N GLY A 700 -20.14 -16.42 18.81
CA GLY A 700 -21.03 -16.90 19.89
C GLY A 700 -22.38 -16.21 19.89
N PHE A 701 -22.77 -15.62 21.02
CA PHE A 701 -24.04 -14.90 21.15
C PHE A 701 -24.14 -13.70 20.24
N GLY A 702 -23.04 -12.95 19.99
CA GLY A 702 -23.03 -11.84 19.06
C GLY A 702 -23.39 -12.24 17.63
N ALA A 703 -22.96 -13.44 17.21
CA ALA A 703 -23.34 -14.00 15.92
C ALA A 703 -24.83 -14.38 15.86
N LEU A 704 -25.39 -14.92 16.94
CA LEU A 704 -26.82 -15.22 17.04
C LEU A 704 -27.66 -13.94 17.02
N GLU A 705 -27.28 -12.92 17.78
CA GLU A 705 -27.92 -11.59 17.80
C GLU A 705 -27.94 -10.95 16.41
N TRP A 706 -26.81 -11.05 15.68
CA TRP A 706 -26.71 -10.55 14.31
C TRP A 706 -27.64 -11.29 13.34
N LEU A 707 -27.72 -12.63 13.47
CA LEU A 707 -28.65 -13.44 12.67
C LEU A 707 -30.10 -13.11 12.96
N ASP A 708 -30.47 -12.97 14.24
CA ASP A 708 -31.83 -12.59 14.66
C ASP A 708 -32.22 -11.19 14.14
N ALA A 709 -31.28 -10.24 14.20
CA ALA A 709 -31.52 -8.89 13.65
C ALA A 709 -31.72 -8.93 12.13
N THR A 710 -30.89 -9.70 11.43
CA THR A 710 -31.00 -9.89 9.98
C THR A 710 -32.32 -10.56 9.60
N GLU A 711 -32.72 -11.60 10.31
CA GLU A 711 -34.00 -12.28 10.06
C GLU A 711 -35.19 -11.38 10.35
N ARG A 712 -35.13 -10.56 11.41
CA ARG A 712 -36.16 -9.57 11.74
C ARG A 712 -36.32 -8.57 10.61
N THR A 713 -35.22 -8.00 10.11
CA THR A 713 -35.23 -7.05 8.99
C THR A 713 -35.82 -7.69 7.74
N LEU A 714 -35.45 -8.94 7.45
CA LEU A 714 -36.00 -9.68 6.31
C LEU A 714 -37.51 -9.93 6.45
N ARG A 715 -37.99 -10.30 7.64
CA ARG A 715 -39.42 -10.48 7.93
C ARG A 715 -40.20 -9.16 7.78
N GLU A 716 -39.64 -8.06 8.30
CA GLU A 716 -40.26 -6.74 8.15
C GLU A 716 -40.33 -6.32 6.69
N THR A 717 -39.24 -6.49 5.92
CA THR A 717 -39.22 -6.22 4.50
C THR A 717 -40.26 -7.05 3.74
N ALA A 718 -40.35 -8.36 4.05
CA ALA A 718 -41.35 -9.24 3.45
C ALA A 718 -42.76 -8.75 3.76
N ARG A 719 -43.06 -8.32 5.00
CA ARG A 719 -44.38 -7.77 5.39
C ARG A 719 -44.76 -6.50 4.61
N LEU A 720 -43.80 -5.58 4.37
CA LEU A 720 -44.01 -4.36 3.61
C LEU A 720 -44.50 -4.65 2.18
N VAL A 721 -43.93 -5.69 1.56
CA VAL A 721 -44.33 -6.10 0.21
C VAL A 721 -45.44 -7.17 0.18
N LYS A 722 -46.07 -7.46 1.33
CA LYS A 722 -47.12 -8.49 1.49
C LYS A 722 -46.65 -9.87 1.03
N GLY A 723 -45.40 -10.22 1.35
CA GLY A 723 -44.74 -11.49 1.06
C GLY A 723 -44.35 -12.27 2.30
N THR A 724 -43.72 -13.42 2.10
CA THR A 724 -43.05 -14.22 3.12
C THR A 724 -41.55 -14.18 2.87
N ARG A 725 -40.76 -14.77 3.74
CA ARG A 725 -39.29 -14.91 3.58
C ARG A 725 -38.91 -15.50 2.21
N GLU A 726 -39.65 -16.50 1.78
CA GLU A 726 -39.43 -17.25 0.53
C GLU A 726 -39.82 -16.44 -0.69
N THR A 727 -40.80 -15.53 -0.56
CA THR A 727 -41.41 -14.80 -1.68
C THR A 727 -41.03 -13.33 -1.73
N VAL A 728 -40.22 -12.81 -0.75
CA VAL A 728 -39.94 -11.38 -0.65
C VAL A 728 -39.21 -10.84 -1.88
N VAL A 729 -38.28 -11.58 -2.44
CA VAL A 729 -37.52 -11.17 -3.64
C VAL A 729 -38.46 -11.00 -4.83
N ASP A 730 -39.34 -12.00 -5.08
CA ASP A 730 -40.32 -11.94 -6.17
C ASP A 730 -41.29 -10.79 -5.98
N LYS A 731 -41.72 -10.54 -4.73
CA LYS A 731 -42.64 -9.43 -4.40
C LYS A 731 -41.98 -8.07 -4.60
N VAL A 732 -40.75 -7.90 -4.22
CA VAL A 732 -39.97 -6.66 -4.48
C VAL A 732 -39.83 -6.46 -5.99
N GLN A 733 -39.51 -7.52 -6.75
CA GLN A 733 -39.40 -7.42 -8.19
C GLN A 733 -40.76 -6.99 -8.82
N GLN A 734 -41.89 -7.58 -8.38
CA GLN A 734 -43.22 -7.20 -8.83
C GLN A 734 -43.53 -5.73 -8.54
N VAL A 735 -43.15 -5.21 -7.37
CA VAL A 735 -43.32 -3.78 -7.03
C VAL A 735 -42.51 -2.89 -7.95
N LEU A 736 -41.24 -3.26 -8.20
CA LEU A 736 -40.38 -2.49 -9.11
C LEU A 736 -40.90 -2.48 -10.54
N ASP A 737 -41.34 -3.64 -11.03
CA ASP A 737 -41.90 -3.74 -12.39
C ASP A 737 -43.23 -2.97 -12.52
N ARG A 738 -44.09 -3.01 -11.47
CA ARG A 738 -45.29 -2.22 -11.42
C ARG A 738 -45.00 -0.71 -11.38
N ASN A 739 -43.99 -0.30 -10.63
CA ASN A 739 -43.57 1.11 -10.60
C ASN A 739 -43.17 1.60 -12.00
N ARG A 740 -42.29 0.84 -12.68
CA ARG A 740 -41.88 1.14 -14.06
C ARG A 740 -43.05 1.19 -15.02
N GLN A 741 -44.05 0.31 -14.82
CA GLN A 741 -45.25 0.33 -15.66
C GLN A 741 -46.11 1.57 -15.37
N LEU A 742 -46.29 1.92 -14.09
CA LEU A 742 -47.03 3.12 -13.70
C LEU A 742 -46.37 4.41 -14.24
N GLU A 743 -45.05 4.50 -14.22
CA GLU A 743 -44.29 5.62 -14.83
C GLU A 743 -44.63 5.73 -16.33
N LYS A 744 -44.60 4.61 -17.07
CA LYS A 744 -44.99 4.59 -18.49
C LYS A 744 -46.44 4.97 -18.72
N ASP A 745 -47.35 4.49 -17.87
CA ASP A 745 -48.79 4.79 -17.98
C ASP A 745 -49.03 6.28 -17.70
N VAL A 746 -48.35 6.87 -16.71
CA VAL A 746 -48.42 8.31 -16.42
C VAL A 746 -47.94 9.13 -17.61
N ASP A 747 -46.81 8.74 -18.22
CA ASP A 747 -46.26 9.42 -19.39
C ASP A 747 -47.19 9.30 -20.59
N ALA A 748 -47.78 8.11 -20.81
CA ALA A 748 -48.78 7.89 -21.87
C ALA A 748 -50.08 8.70 -21.64
N LEU A 749 -50.55 8.80 -20.39
CA LEU A 749 -51.70 9.60 -20.03
C LEU A 749 -51.44 11.10 -20.20
N LYS A 750 -50.26 11.58 -19.82
CA LYS A 750 -49.85 12.98 -20.06
C LYS A 750 -49.80 13.30 -21.55
N ALA A 751 -49.25 12.41 -22.37
CA ALA A 751 -49.21 12.56 -23.81
C ALA A 751 -50.63 12.57 -24.44
N LYS A 752 -51.57 11.70 -23.96
CA LYS A 752 -52.96 11.70 -24.40
C LYS A 752 -53.70 12.99 -24.04
N LEU A 753 -53.50 13.49 -22.83
CA LEU A 753 -54.08 14.76 -22.38
C LEU A 753 -53.62 15.93 -23.25
N ALA A 754 -52.32 16.02 -23.51
CA ALA A 754 -51.75 17.05 -24.37
C ALA A 754 -52.25 16.94 -25.81
N SER A 755 -52.40 15.74 -26.36
CA SER A 755 -52.94 15.50 -27.72
C SER A 755 -54.44 15.86 -27.83
N SER A 756 -55.22 15.55 -26.80
CA SER A 756 -56.67 15.93 -26.76
C SER A 756 -56.84 17.44 -26.67
N ALA A 757 -56.15 18.11 -25.80
CA ALA A 757 -56.13 19.57 -25.69
C ALA A 757 -55.67 20.22 -26.99
N GLY A 758 -54.66 19.67 -27.68
CA GLY A 758 -54.22 20.14 -29.00
C GLY A 758 -55.24 20.00 -30.09
N SER A 759 -56.15 19.02 -29.98
CA SER A 759 -57.27 18.87 -30.98
C SER A 759 -58.30 19.98 -30.89
N ASP A 760 -58.66 20.36 -29.69
CA ASP A 760 -59.63 21.43 -29.42
C ASP A 760 -59.04 22.82 -29.75
N LEU A 761 -57.76 23.00 -29.54
CA LEU A 761 -57.07 24.26 -29.82
C LEU A 761 -56.93 24.60 -31.28
N ALA A 762 -56.90 23.61 -32.19
CA ALA A 762 -56.85 23.88 -33.61
C ALA A 762 -58.18 24.54 -34.13
N GLY A 763 -59.31 24.22 -33.45
CA GLY A 763 -60.59 24.85 -33.74
C GLY A 763 -60.72 26.30 -33.27
N ASN A 764 -59.88 26.71 -32.32
CA ASN A 764 -59.88 28.04 -31.71
C ASN A 764 -58.84 28.98 -32.30
N ALA A 765 -58.24 28.62 -33.45
CA ALA A 765 -57.21 29.43 -34.09
C ALA A 765 -57.78 30.78 -34.57
N VAL A 766 -57.03 31.86 -34.21
CA VAL A 766 -57.42 33.23 -34.67
C VAL A 766 -56.67 33.51 -35.97
N GLU A 767 -57.42 34.05 -36.97
CA GLU A 767 -56.81 34.40 -38.24
C GLU A 767 -56.24 35.84 -38.19
N VAL A 768 -54.90 35.94 -38.44
CA VAL A 768 -54.15 37.18 -38.39
C VAL A 768 -53.36 37.34 -39.67
N ALA A 769 -53.65 38.32 -40.49
CA ALA A 769 -53.04 38.63 -41.79
C ALA A 769 -52.91 37.37 -42.72
N GLY A 770 -53.90 36.52 -42.72
CA GLY A 770 -53.91 35.26 -43.48
C GLY A 770 -53.15 34.07 -42.87
N LEU A 771 -52.67 34.21 -41.65
CA LEU A 771 -52.10 33.09 -40.88
C LEU A 771 -53.02 32.68 -39.73
N LYS A 772 -53.14 31.40 -39.48
CA LYS A 772 -53.87 30.88 -38.32
C LYS A 772 -52.93 30.88 -37.09
N VAL A 773 -53.25 31.57 -36.02
CA VAL A 773 -52.50 31.71 -34.80
C VAL A 773 -53.17 31.00 -33.65
N VAL A 774 -52.46 30.11 -33.00
CA VAL A 774 -52.90 29.43 -31.78
C VAL A 774 -51.90 29.77 -30.67
N ALA A 775 -52.40 30.29 -29.56
CA ALA A 775 -51.62 30.55 -28.36
C ALA A 775 -52.40 30.02 -27.16
N ALA A 776 -51.82 29.06 -26.44
CA ALA A 776 -52.52 28.40 -25.33
C ALA A 776 -51.59 27.84 -24.27
N GLU A 777 -52.04 27.76 -23.04
CA GLU A 777 -51.44 27.01 -21.97
C GLU A 777 -51.97 25.60 -21.95
N LEU A 778 -51.09 24.63 -21.78
CA LEU A 778 -51.42 23.21 -21.61
C LEU A 778 -50.98 22.79 -20.21
N GLU A 779 -51.92 22.76 -19.28
CA GLU A 779 -51.64 22.34 -17.90
C GLU A 779 -51.14 20.90 -17.84
N GLY A 780 -50.05 20.68 -17.09
CA GLY A 780 -49.48 19.36 -16.83
C GLY A 780 -48.73 18.71 -18.01
N ALA A 781 -48.57 19.44 -19.13
CA ALA A 781 -47.75 18.98 -20.25
C ALA A 781 -46.27 19.21 -19.97
N ASP A 782 -45.41 18.20 -20.19
CA ASP A 782 -43.97 18.39 -20.18
C ASP A 782 -43.50 19.03 -21.51
N ARG A 783 -42.22 19.43 -21.53
CA ARG A 783 -41.58 20.04 -22.70
C ARG A 783 -41.73 19.20 -23.99
N LYS A 784 -41.64 17.88 -23.88
CA LYS A 784 -41.73 16.97 -25.02
C LYS A 784 -43.18 16.95 -25.56
N ALA A 785 -44.14 16.84 -24.68
CA ALA A 785 -45.56 16.89 -25.03
C ALA A 785 -45.93 18.23 -25.69
N LEU A 786 -45.42 19.36 -25.21
CA LEU A 786 -45.60 20.67 -25.86
C LEU A 786 -45.04 20.69 -27.28
N MET A 787 -43.85 20.16 -27.51
CA MET A 787 -43.27 20.08 -28.86
C MET A 787 -44.05 19.22 -29.81
N GLU A 788 -44.43 18.03 -29.36
CA GLU A 788 -45.22 17.08 -30.15
C GLU A 788 -46.59 17.68 -30.50
N THR A 789 -47.25 18.35 -29.53
CA THR A 789 -48.50 19.04 -29.74
C THR A 789 -48.37 20.24 -30.69
N ALA A 790 -47.29 21.02 -30.58
CA ALA A 790 -47.03 22.11 -31.50
C ALA A 790 -46.80 21.61 -32.94
N ASP A 791 -46.09 20.50 -33.14
CA ASP A 791 -45.93 19.90 -34.45
C ASP A 791 -47.26 19.35 -35.05
N GLN A 792 -48.10 18.72 -34.22
CA GLN A 792 -49.44 18.28 -34.61
C GLN A 792 -50.34 19.44 -35.02
N LEU A 793 -50.32 20.53 -34.26
CA LEU A 793 -51.06 21.75 -34.54
C LEU A 793 -50.60 22.42 -35.83
N LYS A 794 -49.31 22.53 -36.07
CA LYS A 794 -48.75 23.05 -37.34
C LYS A 794 -49.23 22.25 -38.54
N ASN A 795 -49.29 20.92 -38.41
CA ASN A 795 -49.80 20.05 -39.48
C ASN A 795 -51.29 20.23 -39.75
N LYS A 796 -52.07 20.51 -38.70
CA LYS A 796 -53.55 20.74 -38.81
C LYS A 796 -53.91 22.15 -39.31
N LEU A 797 -53.11 23.15 -38.95
CA LEU A 797 -53.39 24.55 -39.30
C LEU A 797 -53.17 24.87 -40.79
N GLY A 798 -52.27 24.10 -41.46
CA GLY A 798 -51.90 24.32 -42.86
C GLY A 798 -50.88 25.48 -43.00
N GLU A 799 -51.28 26.72 -42.73
CA GLU A 799 -50.41 27.87 -42.67
C GLU A 799 -50.67 28.68 -41.38
N GLY A 800 -49.67 28.75 -40.46
CA GLY A 800 -49.88 29.41 -39.18
C GLY A 800 -48.78 29.35 -38.21
N VAL A 801 -49.07 29.89 -37.02
CA VAL A 801 -48.19 30.03 -35.85
C VAL A 801 -48.82 29.36 -34.64
N VAL A 802 -48.08 28.59 -33.93
CA VAL A 802 -48.49 27.90 -32.70
C VAL A 802 -47.59 28.32 -31.57
N VAL A 803 -48.16 28.77 -30.47
CA VAL A 803 -47.44 28.99 -29.20
C VAL A 803 -48.10 28.17 -28.12
N LEU A 804 -47.37 27.30 -27.52
CA LEU A 804 -47.83 26.51 -26.39
C LEU A 804 -46.95 26.77 -25.16
N ALA A 805 -47.57 26.77 -24.01
CA ALA A 805 -46.92 27.00 -22.75
C ALA A 805 -47.39 26.01 -21.69
N THR A 806 -46.60 25.78 -20.70
CA THR A 806 -46.97 25.10 -19.45
C THR A 806 -46.27 25.75 -18.27
N VAL A 807 -46.88 25.63 -17.09
CA VAL A 807 -46.28 26.03 -15.81
C VAL A 807 -46.09 24.76 -14.99
N ASP A 808 -44.86 24.52 -14.59
CA ASP A 808 -44.48 23.41 -13.70
C ASP A 808 -43.54 23.94 -12.63
N ASP A 809 -43.86 23.66 -11.37
CA ASP A 809 -43.12 24.10 -10.19
C ASP A 809 -42.70 25.59 -10.22
N GLY A 810 -43.63 26.44 -10.67
CA GLY A 810 -43.44 27.91 -10.74
C GLY A 810 -42.54 28.39 -11.90
N LYS A 811 -42.17 27.49 -12.83
CA LYS A 811 -41.39 27.82 -14.03
C LYS A 811 -42.24 27.68 -15.27
N VAL A 812 -42.10 28.67 -16.15
CA VAL A 812 -42.78 28.67 -17.46
C VAL A 812 -41.89 27.97 -18.49
N THR A 813 -42.47 27.02 -19.22
CA THR A 813 -41.88 26.44 -20.42
C THR A 813 -42.70 26.85 -21.63
N LEU A 814 -42.04 27.37 -22.66
CA LEU A 814 -42.63 27.89 -23.89
C LEU A 814 -42.12 27.12 -25.11
N VAL A 815 -43.02 26.83 -26.03
CA VAL A 815 -42.70 26.28 -27.37
C VAL A 815 -43.44 27.11 -28.42
N ALA A 816 -42.73 27.60 -29.44
CA ALA A 816 -43.30 28.29 -30.59
C ALA A 816 -42.98 27.50 -31.87
N GLY A 817 -43.98 27.23 -32.68
CA GLY A 817 -43.88 26.58 -33.96
C GLY A 817 -44.48 27.45 -35.07
N VAL A 818 -43.79 27.50 -36.21
CA VAL A 818 -44.27 28.17 -37.43
C VAL A 818 -44.27 27.16 -38.56
N THR A 819 -45.33 27.10 -39.33
CA THR A 819 -45.41 26.19 -40.47
C THR A 819 -44.39 26.60 -41.55
N LYS A 820 -43.86 25.63 -42.29
CA LYS A 820 -42.77 25.87 -43.26
C LYS A 820 -43.14 26.93 -44.31
N SER A 821 -44.38 27.00 -44.73
CA SER A 821 -44.90 28.01 -45.67
C SER A 821 -44.87 29.41 -45.10
N ALA A 822 -44.99 29.54 -43.78
CA ALA A 822 -45.06 30.82 -43.07
C ALA A 822 -43.69 31.31 -42.57
N THR A 823 -42.62 30.47 -42.59
CA THR A 823 -41.29 30.87 -42.06
C THR A 823 -40.60 32.00 -42.82
N GLY A 824 -40.98 32.27 -44.08
CA GLY A 824 -40.53 33.42 -44.85
C GLY A 824 -41.11 34.73 -44.37
N ARG A 825 -42.29 34.73 -43.72
CA ARG A 825 -43.02 35.88 -43.24
C ARG A 825 -42.87 36.12 -41.76
N ILE A 826 -42.67 35.05 -40.98
CA ILE A 826 -42.52 35.13 -39.53
C ILE A 826 -41.62 34.01 -39.02
N LYS A 827 -40.79 34.27 -38.03
CA LYS A 827 -39.84 33.29 -37.48
C LYS A 827 -40.19 32.92 -36.04
N ALA A 828 -40.25 31.62 -35.71
CA ALA A 828 -40.51 31.11 -34.37
C ALA A 828 -39.46 31.60 -33.34
N GLY A 829 -38.20 31.72 -33.75
CA GLY A 829 -37.08 32.19 -32.88
C GLY A 829 -37.25 33.64 -32.41
N ASP A 830 -37.78 34.54 -33.26
CA ASP A 830 -38.01 35.92 -32.90
C ASP A 830 -39.24 36.09 -32.01
N LEU A 831 -40.33 35.36 -32.31
CA LEU A 831 -41.50 35.25 -31.44
C LEU A 831 -41.13 34.72 -30.07
N MET A 832 -40.31 33.66 -30.01
CA MET A 832 -39.89 33.07 -28.76
C MET A 832 -39.06 34.02 -27.91
N LYS A 833 -38.15 34.81 -28.48
CA LYS A 833 -37.39 35.81 -27.76
C LYS A 833 -38.31 36.84 -27.11
N HIS A 834 -39.32 37.29 -27.85
CA HIS A 834 -40.30 38.24 -27.35
C HIS A 834 -41.10 37.68 -26.17
N LEU A 835 -41.63 36.44 -26.30
CA LEU A 835 -42.43 35.79 -25.25
C LEU A 835 -41.61 35.46 -24.00
N ALA A 836 -40.43 34.92 -24.19
CA ALA A 836 -39.59 34.58 -23.07
C ALA A 836 -39.14 35.80 -22.24
N ALA A 837 -38.93 36.94 -22.90
CA ALA A 837 -38.63 38.19 -22.21
C ALA A 837 -39.81 38.68 -21.34
N GLN A 838 -41.05 38.43 -21.73
CA GLN A 838 -42.25 38.82 -20.96
C GLN A 838 -42.42 37.98 -19.67
N VAL A 839 -41.98 36.76 -19.66
CA VAL A 839 -42.05 35.85 -18.50
C VAL A 839 -40.75 35.79 -17.70
N ASP A 840 -39.89 36.79 -17.80
CA ASP A 840 -38.61 36.91 -17.15
C ASP A 840 -37.68 35.71 -17.44
N GLY A 841 -37.47 35.50 -18.74
CA GLY A 841 -36.66 34.36 -19.20
C GLY A 841 -35.90 34.56 -20.48
N LYS A 842 -35.50 33.47 -21.09
CA LYS A 842 -34.75 33.44 -22.34
C LYS A 842 -35.28 32.33 -23.26
N GLY A 843 -35.22 32.61 -24.55
CA GLY A 843 -35.66 31.66 -25.55
C GLY A 843 -35.06 31.92 -26.92
N GLY A 844 -35.21 30.96 -27.82
CA GLY A 844 -34.76 31.06 -29.19
C GLY A 844 -34.84 29.71 -29.90
N GLY A 845 -34.47 29.68 -31.17
CA GLY A 845 -34.53 28.47 -31.96
C GLY A 845 -34.46 28.72 -33.46
N ARG A 846 -34.84 27.71 -34.21
CA ARG A 846 -34.90 27.76 -35.68
C ARG A 846 -36.13 28.56 -36.14
N PRO A 847 -36.19 28.99 -37.41
CA PRO A 847 -37.34 29.71 -37.96
C PRO A 847 -38.66 28.96 -37.85
N ASP A 848 -38.65 27.62 -37.89
CA ASP A 848 -39.80 26.74 -37.86
C ASP A 848 -40.20 26.24 -36.47
N MET A 849 -39.26 26.28 -35.49
CA MET A 849 -39.49 25.80 -34.12
C MET A 849 -38.50 26.47 -33.14
N ALA A 850 -39.04 27.02 -32.09
CA ALA A 850 -38.23 27.65 -31.01
C ALA A 850 -38.76 27.25 -29.63
N GLN A 851 -37.87 27.32 -28.66
CA GLN A 851 -38.16 26.99 -27.26
C GLN A 851 -37.63 28.07 -26.34
N GLY A 852 -38.29 28.21 -25.21
CA GLY A 852 -37.91 29.18 -24.21
C GLY A 852 -38.58 28.86 -22.87
N GLY A 853 -38.36 29.73 -21.91
CA GLY A 853 -39.01 29.64 -20.62
C GLY A 853 -38.65 30.84 -19.76
N GLY A 854 -39.32 30.95 -18.62
CA GLY A 854 -39.07 32.04 -17.66
C GLY A 854 -39.49 31.69 -16.26
N ASN A 855 -39.29 32.62 -15.35
CA ASN A 855 -39.53 32.41 -13.91
C ASN A 855 -40.77 33.21 -13.41
N ASP A 856 -41.49 33.90 -14.28
CA ASP A 856 -42.67 34.68 -13.92
C ASP A 856 -43.94 34.15 -14.58
N PRO A 857 -44.62 33.14 -13.98
CA PRO A 857 -45.83 32.59 -14.51
C PRO A 857 -47.01 33.55 -14.45
N SER A 858 -46.99 34.60 -13.63
CA SER A 858 -48.09 35.58 -13.51
C SER A 858 -48.32 36.38 -14.80
N LYS A 859 -47.31 36.49 -15.64
CA LYS A 859 -47.35 37.20 -16.93
C LYS A 859 -47.64 36.30 -18.13
N LEU A 860 -47.74 34.99 -17.92
CA LEU A 860 -47.95 34.04 -19.01
C LEU A 860 -49.23 34.30 -19.80
N ALA A 861 -50.32 34.54 -19.09
CA ALA A 861 -51.61 34.79 -19.72
C ALA A 861 -51.59 36.02 -20.65
N ASP A 862 -50.98 37.12 -20.22
CA ASP A 862 -50.81 38.34 -21.00
C ASP A 862 -49.83 38.12 -22.19
N ALA A 863 -48.77 37.34 -21.98
CA ALA A 863 -47.83 36.99 -23.04
C ALA A 863 -48.49 36.18 -24.15
N LEU A 864 -49.30 35.17 -23.80
CA LEU A 864 -50.05 34.36 -24.76
C LEU A 864 -51.14 35.18 -25.48
N ALA A 865 -51.88 36.05 -24.76
CA ALA A 865 -52.88 36.94 -25.34
C ALA A 865 -52.30 37.96 -26.32
N GLY A 866 -51.04 38.36 -26.12
CA GLY A 866 -50.30 39.27 -27.00
C GLY A 866 -49.81 38.65 -28.30
N VAL A 867 -49.83 37.33 -28.46
CA VAL A 867 -49.26 36.63 -29.62
C VAL A 867 -49.91 37.06 -30.95
N PRO A 868 -51.26 37.17 -31.09
CA PRO A 868 -51.86 37.59 -32.32
C PRO A 868 -51.44 38.99 -32.77
N ALA A 869 -51.41 39.96 -31.82
CA ALA A 869 -50.93 41.32 -32.07
C ALA A 869 -49.50 41.40 -32.47
N TRP A 870 -48.65 40.61 -31.83
CA TRP A 870 -47.22 40.54 -32.21
C TRP A 870 -47.05 39.97 -33.62
N VAL A 871 -47.80 38.92 -33.96
CA VAL A 871 -47.76 38.34 -35.30
C VAL A 871 -48.20 39.36 -36.34
N GLU A 872 -49.29 40.15 -36.11
CA GLU A 872 -49.76 41.20 -36.99
C GLU A 872 -48.71 42.29 -37.25
N GLN A 873 -47.98 42.65 -36.22
CA GLN A 873 -46.96 43.72 -36.30
C GLN A 873 -45.61 43.28 -36.93
N ASN A 874 -45.33 42.00 -36.91
CA ASN A 874 -44.04 41.47 -37.35
C ASN A 874 -44.12 40.57 -38.59
N ILE A 875 -45.26 40.49 -39.23
CA ILE A 875 -45.45 39.77 -40.47
C ILE A 875 -44.86 40.57 -41.61
N GLY A 876 -43.82 40.05 -42.29
CA GLY A 876 -43.13 40.71 -43.39
C GLY A 876 -43.64 40.27 -44.77
#